data_48fa935fa3e66cd2a49959b36954d8cf
#
_entry.id   48fa935fa3e66cd2a49959b36954d8cf
#
_cell.length_a   1.000
_cell.length_b   1.000
_cell.length_c   1.000
_cell.angle_alpha   90.00
_cell.angle_beta   90.00
_cell.angle_gamma   90.00
#
_symmetry.space_group_name_H-M   'P 1'
#
loop_
_entity.id
_entity.type
_entity.pdbx_description
1 polymer ?
#
loop_
_entity_poly.entity_id
_entity_poly.type
_entity_poly.pdbx_seq_one_letter_code
_entity_poly.pdbx_strand_id
1 'polypeptide(L)'
;MVILVLLGTTQIADAQDTAELLNQLCGKVEAPARSAEQLAQAYEKAINYLMPLMSADDVGSRYQNQIALQDIGSHASRLGAETERRTLASVLCSKIETAEMPATVRNWFVLQVERIGKDESVRTLAKLLSSEDKELRDYARRALEKNPSDAAMQSLERAMKEAKDPAWKAAMNNSIQQRYEFEAIVAQSTALQKSAAAMANILKKGAGPDQFVAAQGLVEIAGKLVKLQKFERAIEIYDRLNNWAAEQEQGHDVFFIRAAALNGMAMCDGRRAVEVVTSAMQSDNPKVRSVAVKAARNAPTKDAMRALTKMLAELEPYSQQQVLGLIAEKGDLFSVKFVKEVLDSDTESVRMEAIETLSRIGGDEAAEALLEIAIDDDGPAKKVAYSGLSVMIGPGVEEIIKARAASGDINSRVVAIGLLGQRRTAGALESLLDYAADDNSDISAAALKALPAVAGSDDIPILADLLVKTESGGVRQNAVAALKSVLAKTIDKDAAGQVMIDKMKASGTEARLSMLTTLNALGGSTALKTVADAAQSSDEAVREAGIRTLSDWPDYEAAEILLGIASKSETALTHHVLATRGAVRLIRESDSAPLNDRTKLCFFAFEQARRDEEKKQAISAMGSLPNEKVAGRLLELARDTNLKTEAGLGAVELATNMLRTNRQAGRDLAQKIRDLNISDEINRRADRIIKGRGRR
;
A
#
# COMPACT_ATOMS: atom_id res chain seq x y z
N MET A 1 -3.60 -18.63 4.81
CA MET A 1 -2.91 -19.80 5.39
C MET A 1 -2.76 -19.76 6.92
N VAL A 2 -3.51 -18.94 7.64
CA VAL A 2 -3.47 -18.90 9.13
C VAL A 2 -4.29 -20.04 9.81
N ILE A 3 -4.99 -20.90 9.07
CA ILE A 3 -5.83 -21.99 9.62
C ILE A 3 -5.19 -23.38 9.43
N LEU A 4 -4.01 -23.50 8.81
CA LEU A 4 -3.43 -24.81 8.46
C LEU A 4 -2.57 -25.46 9.57
N VAL A 5 -2.28 -24.80 10.68
CA VAL A 5 -1.36 -25.33 11.72
C VAL A 5 -2.06 -26.21 12.78
N LEU A 6 -3.39 -26.32 12.78
CA LEU A 6 -4.14 -27.13 13.77
C LEU A 6 -5.03 -28.23 13.20
N LEU A 7 -4.93 -28.53 11.90
CA LEU A 7 -5.82 -29.50 11.27
C LEU A 7 -5.02 -30.69 10.72
N GLY A 8 -5.46 -31.91 11.06
CA GLY A 8 -4.80 -33.15 10.64
C GLY A 8 -4.71 -33.30 9.12
N THR A 9 -3.84 -34.19 8.64
CA THR A 9 -3.46 -34.43 7.23
C THR A 9 -4.60 -34.49 6.20
N THR A 10 -5.81 -34.88 6.59
CA THR A 10 -7.01 -34.89 5.73
C THR A 10 -7.57 -33.50 5.44
N GLN A 11 -7.40 -32.52 6.32
CA GLN A 11 -7.89 -31.14 6.11
C GLN A 11 -6.93 -30.30 5.26
N ILE A 12 -5.65 -30.64 5.23
CA ILE A 12 -4.66 -29.99 4.37
C ILE A 12 -4.91 -30.37 2.90
N ALA A 13 -5.19 -31.63 2.63
CA ALA A 13 -5.53 -32.11 1.28
C ALA A 13 -6.83 -31.45 0.75
N ASP A 14 -7.85 -31.32 1.58
CA ASP A 14 -9.14 -30.71 1.19
C ASP A 14 -9.00 -29.18 0.93
N ALA A 15 -8.08 -28.51 1.60
CA ALA A 15 -7.79 -27.09 1.37
C ALA A 15 -6.99 -26.87 0.06
N GLN A 16 -6.05 -27.74 -0.27
CA GLN A 16 -5.32 -27.70 -1.56
C GLN A 16 -6.25 -27.99 -2.74
N ASP A 17 -7.09 -29.00 -2.64
CA ASP A 17 -8.11 -29.32 -3.65
C ASP A 17 -9.10 -28.16 -3.87
N THR A 18 -9.43 -27.43 -2.80
CA THR A 18 -10.35 -26.28 -2.91
C THR A 18 -9.66 -25.06 -3.54
N ALA A 19 -8.38 -24.81 -3.25
CA ALA A 19 -7.60 -23.75 -3.87
C ALA A 19 -7.43 -23.98 -5.38
N GLU A 20 -7.14 -25.24 -5.78
CA GLU A 20 -7.07 -25.60 -7.19
C GLU A 20 -8.42 -25.44 -7.89
N LEU A 21 -9.51 -25.87 -7.26
CA LEU A 21 -10.86 -25.67 -7.78
C LEU A 21 -11.18 -24.18 -7.98
N LEU A 22 -10.84 -23.31 -7.03
CA LEU A 22 -11.05 -21.87 -7.16
C LEU A 22 -10.26 -21.29 -8.34
N ASN A 23 -9.00 -21.69 -8.53
CA ASN A 23 -8.19 -21.27 -9.66
C ASN A 23 -8.80 -21.71 -11.00
N GLN A 24 -9.33 -22.92 -11.09
CA GLN A 24 -10.05 -23.41 -12.27
C GLN A 24 -11.32 -22.60 -12.54
N LEU A 25 -12.14 -22.37 -11.53
CA LEU A 25 -13.39 -21.63 -11.66
C LEU A 25 -13.20 -20.14 -11.96
N CYS A 26 -12.08 -19.55 -11.52
CA CYS A 26 -11.68 -18.19 -11.88
C CYS A 26 -11.01 -18.11 -13.27
N GLY A 27 -10.78 -19.23 -13.95
CA GLY A 27 -10.08 -19.28 -15.22
C GLY A 27 -8.58 -18.97 -15.14
N LYS A 28 -7.97 -19.15 -13.96
CA LYS A 28 -6.53 -18.94 -13.74
C LYS A 28 -5.70 -20.16 -14.20
N VAL A 29 -6.30 -21.33 -14.21
CA VAL A 29 -5.72 -22.56 -14.72
C VAL A 29 -6.74 -23.28 -15.60
N GLU A 30 -6.28 -24.21 -16.45
CA GLU A 30 -7.16 -24.99 -17.32
C GLU A 30 -8.07 -25.90 -16.49
N ALA A 31 -9.37 -25.86 -16.76
CA ALA A 31 -10.36 -26.65 -16.07
C ALA A 31 -10.75 -27.90 -16.87
N PRO A 32 -10.96 -29.06 -16.25
CA PRO A 32 -11.52 -30.22 -16.95
C PRO A 32 -12.96 -29.93 -17.40
N ALA A 33 -13.37 -30.58 -18.50
CA ALA A 33 -14.76 -30.53 -18.96
C ALA A 33 -15.69 -31.08 -17.89
N ARG A 34 -16.75 -30.34 -17.54
CA ARG A 34 -17.72 -30.71 -16.49
C ARG A 34 -19.14 -30.73 -17.08
N SER A 35 -19.93 -31.72 -16.64
CA SER A 35 -21.38 -31.67 -16.86
C SER A 35 -22.01 -30.54 -16.06
N ALA A 36 -23.27 -30.18 -16.37
CA ALA A 36 -24.01 -29.15 -15.62
C ALA A 36 -24.14 -29.49 -14.12
N GLU A 37 -24.31 -30.77 -13.79
CA GLU A 37 -24.39 -31.26 -12.42
C GLU A 37 -23.04 -31.16 -11.70
N GLN A 38 -21.95 -31.55 -12.36
CA GLN A 38 -20.59 -31.41 -11.84
C GLN A 38 -20.20 -29.92 -11.65
N LEU A 39 -20.63 -29.05 -12.55
CA LEU A 39 -20.48 -27.60 -12.41
C LEU A 39 -21.22 -27.06 -11.22
N ALA A 40 -22.48 -27.49 -10.99
CA ALA A 40 -23.26 -27.07 -9.85
C ALA A 40 -22.57 -27.46 -8.53
N GLN A 41 -22.09 -28.69 -8.43
CA GLN A 41 -21.34 -29.19 -7.27
C GLN A 41 -20.03 -28.41 -7.06
N ALA A 42 -19.30 -28.10 -8.14
CA ALA A 42 -18.06 -27.34 -8.09
C ALA A 42 -18.30 -25.90 -7.59
N TYR A 43 -19.32 -25.21 -8.13
CA TYR A 43 -19.69 -23.87 -7.68
C TYR A 43 -20.20 -23.89 -6.23
N GLU A 44 -20.98 -24.90 -5.87
CA GLU A 44 -21.48 -25.03 -4.49
C GLU A 44 -20.34 -25.24 -3.48
N LYS A 45 -19.36 -26.11 -3.80
CA LYS A 45 -18.14 -26.30 -2.99
C LYS A 45 -17.37 -24.98 -2.84
N ALA A 46 -17.13 -24.28 -3.94
CA ALA A 46 -16.42 -23.00 -3.94
C ALA A 46 -17.15 -21.92 -3.11
N ILE A 47 -18.46 -21.77 -3.30
CA ILE A 47 -19.28 -20.79 -2.57
C ILE A 47 -19.34 -21.11 -1.08
N ASN A 48 -19.51 -22.38 -0.70
CA ASN A 48 -19.50 -22.78 0.70
C ASN A 48 -18.17 -22.50 1.39
N TYR A 49 -17.06 -22.59 0.68
CA TYR A 49 -15.74 -22.21 1.18
C TYR A 49 -15.58 -20.69 1.32
N LEU A 50 -15.96 -19.91 0.29
CA LEU A 50 -15.78 -18.47 0.27
C LEU A 50 -16.74 -17.73 1.24
N MET A 51 -17.95 -18.22 1.41
CA MET A 51 -19.02 -17.54 2.15
C MET A 51 -18.64 -17.14 3.59
N PRO A 52 -18.09 -18.01 4.45
CA PRO A 52 -17.66 -17.62 5.79
C PRO A 52 -16.47 -16.65 5.77
N LEU A 53 -15.58 -16.78 4.79
CA LEU A 53 -14.40 -15.91 4.64
C LEU A 53 -14.75 -14.50 4.16
N MET A 54 -15.89 -14.33 3.49
CA MET A 54 -16.41 -13.02 3.07
C MET A 54 -17.02 -12.21 4.22
N SER A 55 -17.16 -12.78 5.41
CA SER A 55 -17.58 -12.12 6.65
C SER A 55 -16.47 -12.04 7.70
N ALA A 56 -15.25 -12.40 7.38
CA ALA A 56 -14.10 -12.33 8.29
C ALA A 56 -13.85 -10.89 8.79
N ASP A 57 -13.38 -10.76 10.03
CA ASP A 57 -13.06 -9.45 10.63
C ASP A 57 -11.89 -8.76 9.92
N ASP A 58 -10.94 -9.53 9.40
CA ASP A 58 -9.86 -8.97 8.58
C ASP A 58 -10.38 -8.46 7.24
N VAL A 59 -10.24 -7.14 7.04
CA VAL A 59 -10.73 -6.43 5.84
C VAL A 59 -10.06 -6.94 4.56
N GLY A 60 -8.74 -7.23 4.62
CA GLY A 60 -7.97 -7.70 3.47
C GLY A 60 -8.45 -9.07 3.00
N SER A 61 -8.57 -10.03 3.93
CA SER A 61 -9.08 -11.38 3.65
C SER A 61 -10.51 -11.34 3.11
N ARG A 62 -11.40 -10.58 3.75
CA ARG A 62 -12.79 -10.40 3.31
C ARG A 62 -12.87 -9.89 1.87
N TYR A 63 -12.11 -8.84 1.54
CA TYR A 63 -12.09 -8.25 0.20
C TYR A 63 -11.58 -9.23 -0.86
N GLN A 64 -10.51 -9.97 -0.58
CA GLN A 64 -9.96 -10.97 -1.51
C GLN A 64 -10.97 -12.08 -1.83
N ASN A 65 -11.72 -12.57 -0.85
CA ASN A 65 -12.72 -13.60 -1.06
C ASN A 65 -13.95 -13.08 -1.84
N GLN A 66 -14.29 -11.80 -1.67
CA GLN A 66 -15.28 -11.13 -2.49
C GLN A 66 -14.84 -11.01 -3.95
N ILE A 67 -13.58 -10.66 -4.20
CA ILE A 67 -12.99 -10.61 -5.55
C ILE A 67 -12.93 -12.01 -6.17
N ALA A 68 -12.57 -13.05 -5.41
CA ALA A 68 -12.57 -14.41 -5.92
C ALA A 68 -13.96 -14.84 -6.45
N LEU A 69 -15.04 -14.54 -5.75
CA LEU A 69 -16.40 -14.79 -6.22
C LEU A 69 -16.74 -13.98 -7.48
N GLN A 70 -16.28 -12.72 -7.54
CA GLN A 70 -16.46 -11.88 -8.72
C GLN A 70 -15.70 -12.42 -9.93
N ASP A 71 -14.49 -12.94 -9.74
CA ASP A 71 -13.69 -13.56 -10.81
C ASP A 71 -14.36 -14.83 -11.32
N ILE A 72 -14.90 -15.67 -10.44
CA ILE A 72 -15.73 -16.83 -10.79
C ILE A 72 -16.90 -16.39 -11.67
N GLY A 73 -17.64 -15.35 -11.25
CA GLY A 73 -18.78 -14.79 -12.01
C GLY A 73 -18.37 -14.28 -13.38
N SER A 74 -17.24 -13.57 -13.46
CA SER A 74 -16.70 -13.05 -14.71
C SER A 74 -16.29 -14.17 -15.67
N HIS A 75 -15.64 -15.21 -15.16
CA HIS A 75 -15.25 -16.38 -15.96
C HIS A 75 -16.45 -17.19 -16.43
N ALA A 76 -17.43 -17.42 -15.57
CA ALA A 76 -18.65 -18.13 -15.90
C ALA A 76 -19.53 -17.39 -16.94
N SER A 77 -19.39 -16.07 -17.04
CA SER A 77 -20.18 -15.23 -17.97
C SER A 77 -19.48 -14.94 -19.29
N ARG A 78 -18.31 -15.55 -19.55
CA ARG A 78 -17.61 -15.37 -20.83
C ARG A 78 -18.46 -15.84 -22.01
N LEU A 79 -18.20 -15.31 -23.18
CA LEU A 79 -18.95 -15.67 -24.38
C LEU A 79 -18.85 -17.18 -24.64
N GLY A 80 -19.99 -17.81 -24.94
CA GLY A 80 -20.10 -19.25 -25.14
C GLY A 80 -20.24 -20.10 -23.87
N ALA A 81 -20.15 -19.50 -22.67
CA ALA A 81 -20.24 -20.19 -21.37
C ALA A 81 -21.65 -20.11 -20.72
N GLU A 82 -22.71 -20.13 -21.52
CA GLU A 82 -24.08 -19.92 -21.05
C GLU A 82 -24.51 -20.97 -19.98
N THR A 83 -24.06 -22.23 -20.13
CA THR A 83 -24.33 -23.30 -19.16
C THR A 83 -23.66 -22.98 -17.81
N GLU A 84 -22.41 -22.54 -17.80
CA GLU A 84 -21.64 -22.18 -16.61
C GLU A 84 -22.28 -20.96 -15.93
N ARG A 85 -22.61 -19.93 -16.70
CA ARG A 85 -23.29 -18.73 -16.20
C ARG A 85 -24.61 -19.06 -15.50
N ARG A 86 -25.49 -19.80 -16.21
CA ARG A 86 -26.79 -20.22 -15.68
C ARG A 86 -26.65 -21.06 -14.42
N THR A 87 -25.73 -22.02 -14.41
CA THR A 87 -25.49 -22.88 -13.25
C THR A 87 -25.03 -22.06 -12.06
N LEU A 88 -24.05 -21.16 -12.23
CA LEU A 88 -23.59 -20.29 -11.16
C LEU A 88 -24.71 -19.39 -10.63
N ALA A 89 -25.46 -18.74 -11.52
CA ALA A 89 -26.57 -17.88 -11.11
C ALA A 89 -27.63 -18.66 -10.31
N SER A 90 -27.94 -19.89 -10.71
CA SER A 90 -28.88 -20.76 -9.99
C SER A 90 -28.36 -21.16 -8.62
N VAL A 91 -27.07 -21.50 -8.49
CA VAL A 91 -26.44 -21.84 -7.19
C VAL A 91 -26.45 -20.62 -6.26
N LEU A 92 -26.08 -19.44 -6.74
CA LEU A 92 -26.15 -18.21 -5.94
C LEU A 92 -27.57 -17.90 -5.49
N CYS A 93 -28.57 -18.02 -6.36
CA CYS A 93 -29.98 -17.84 -6.00
C CYS A 93 -30.44 -18.83 -4.92
N SER A 94 -30.08 -20.10 -5.05
CA SER A 94 -30.36 -21.10 -4.03
C SER A 94 -29.75 -20.73 -2.68
N LYS A 95 -28.50 -20.31 -2.64
CA LYS A 95 -27.81 -19.89 -1.40
C LYS A 95 -28.46 -18.64 -0.79
N ILE A 96 -28.85 -17.64 -1.60
CA ILE A 96 -29.56 -16.44 -1.13
C ILE A 96 -30.87 -16.84 -0.41
N GLU A 97 -31.59 -17.85 -0.90
CA GLU A 97 -32.86 -18.29 -0.32
C GLU A 97 -32.73 -19.20 0.91
N THR A 98 -31.70 -20.02 0.98
CA THR A 98 -31.62 -21.15 1.93
C THR A 98 -30.52 -21.04 2.96
N ALA A 99 -29.44 -20.31 2.69
CA ALA A 99 -28.31 -20.26 3.61
C ALA A 99 -28.47 -19.16 4.67
N GLU A 100 -28.12 -19.50 5.92
CA GLU A 100 -27.87 -18.48 6.94
C GLU A 100 -26.54 -17.77 6.65
N MET A 101 -26.59 -16.47 6.46
CA MET A 101 -25.41 -15.66 6.18
C MET A 101 -25.62 -14.20 6.65
N PRO A 102 -24.53 -13.47 6.94
CA PRO A 102 -24.60 -12.04 7.23
C PRO A 102 -25.22 -11.25 6.07
N ALA A 103 -25.95 -10.17 6.39
CA ALA A 103 -26.60 -9.32 5.40
C ALA A 103 -25.61 -8.80 4.33
N THR A 104 -24.40 -8.42 4.74
CA THR A 104 -23.33 -7.97 3.83
C THR A 104 -22.93 -9.02 2.81
N VAL A 105 -22.85 -10.29 3.18
CA VAL A 105 -22.55 -11.40 2.27
C VAL A 105 -23.72 -11.65 1.33
N ARG A 106 -24.96 -11.62 1.84
CA ARG A 106 -26.17 -11.77 1.04
C ARG A 106 -26.29 -10.65 -0.01
N ASN A 107 -26.04 -9.42 0.38
CA ASN A 107 -26.02 -8.28 -0.53
C ASN A 107 -24.98 -8.47 -1.64
N TRP A 108 -23.79 -8.97 -1.29
CA TRP A 108 -22.74 -9.26 -2.28
C TRP A 108 -23.16 -10.37 -3.25
N PHE A 109 -23.86 -11.39 -2.79
CA PHE A 109 -24.39 -12.43 -3.69
C PHE A 109 -25.43 -11.85 -4.65
N VAL A 110 -26.33 -10.99 -4.18
CA VAL A 110 -27.31 -10.31 -5.04
C VAL A 110 -26.60 -9.43 -6.10
N LEU A 111 -25.49 -8.74 -5.72
CA LEU A 111 -24.67 -8.00 -6.69
C LEU A 111 -24.04 -8.91 -7.75
N GLN A 112 -23.61 -10.12 -7.38
CA GLN A 112 -23.11 -11.05 -8.40
C GLN A 112 -24.26 -11.54 -9.29
N VAL A 113 -25.44 -11.82 -8.75
CA VAL A 113 -26.63 -12.18 -9.53
C VAL A 113 -27.09 -11.03 -10.45
N GLU A 114 -26.94 -9.75 -10.03
CA GLU A 114 -27.17 -8.59 -10.90
C GLU A 114 -26.31 -8.62 -12.16
N ARG A 115 -25.06 -9.09 -12.04
CA ARG A 115 -24.10 -9.12 -13.15
C ARG A 115 -24.30 -10.28 -14.12
N ILE A 116 -24.72 -11.44 -13.63
CA ILE A 116 -24.74 -12.68 -14.39
C ILE A 116 -26.15 -13.28 -14.57
N GLY A 117 -27.12 -12.86 -13.77
CA GLY A 117 -28.46 -13.47 -13.72
C GLY A 117 -29.33 -13.10 -14.91
N LYS A 118 -30.09 -14.06 -15.41
CA LYS A 118 -31.16 -13.90 -16.40
C LYS A 118 -32.45 -14.50 -15.85
N ASP A 119 -33.21 -15.22 -16.65
CA ASP A 119 -34.52 -15.80 -16.29
C ASP A 119 -34.46 -16.63 -15.00
N GLU A 120 -33.41 -17.41 -14.81
CA GLU A 120 -33.21 -18.28 -13.66
C GLU A 120 -33.15 -17.54 -12.31
N SER A 121 -32.80 -16.26 -12.32
CA SER A 121 -32.64 -15.44 -11.12
C SER A 121 -33.90 -14.65 -10.73
N VAL A 122 -34.84 -14.46 -11.66
CA VAL A 122 -35.96 -13.54 -11.49
C VAL A 122 -36.82 -13.91 -10.28
N ARG A 123 -37.11 -15.19 -10.08
CA ARG A 123 -37.93 -15.65 -8.96
C ARG A 123 -37.35 -15.27 -7.60
N THR A 124 -36.06 -15.50 -7.41
CA THR A 124 -35.33 -15.16 -6.18
C THR A 124 -35.29 -13.66 -5.95
N LEU A 125 -34.93 -12.89 -6.99
CA LEU A 125 -34.87 -11.44 -6.89
C LEU A 125 -36.24 -10.82 -6.62
N ALA A 126 -37.32 -11.34 -7.23
CA ALA A 126 -38.68 -10.87 -7.00
C ALA A 126 -39.15 -11.08 -5.56
N LYS A 127 -38.80 -12.21 -4.92
CA LYS A 127 -39.07 -12.43 -3.49
C LYS A 127 -38.38 -11.40 -2.59
N LEU A 128 -37.17 -11.01 -2.94
CA LEU A 128 -36.39 -10.04 -2.16
C LEU A 128 -36.97 -8.60 -2.24
N LEU A 129 -37.80 -8.27 -3.22
CA LEU A 129 -38.47 -6.97 -3.29
C LEU A 129 -39.40 -6.69 -2.11
N SER A 130 -39.85 -7.73 -1.40
CA SER A 130 -40.66 -7.63 -0.17
C SER A 130 -39.85 -7.79 1.13
N SER A 131 -38.52 -7.81 1.04
CA SER A 131 -37.65 -7.91 2.22
C SER A 131 -37.84 -6.71 3.16
N GLU A 132 -37.77 -6.94 4.47
CA GLU A 132 -37.71 -5.87 5.46
C GLU A 132 -36.38 -5.12 5.45
N ASP A 133 -35.30 -5.79 5.05
CA ASP A 133 -33.99 -5.17 4.82
C ASP A 133 -34.05 -4.27 3.58
N LYS A 134 -34.01 -2.96 3.82
CA LYS A 134 -34.12 -1.93 2.78
C LYS A 134 -32.97 -1.97 1.79
N GLU A 135 -31.78 -2.30 2.25
CA GLU A 135 -30.59 -2.37 1.40
C GLU A 135 -30.67 -3.59 0.47
N LEU A 136 -30.97 -4.76 1.01
CA LEU A 136 -31.18 -5.99 0.23
C LEU A 136 -32.29 -5.83 -0.79
N ARG A 137 -33.39 -5.18 -0.40
CA ARG A 137 -34.52 -4.87 -1.27
C ARG A 137 -34.11 -3.98 -2.46
N ASP A 138 -33.26 -2.97 -2.22
CA ASP A 138 -32.76 -2.09 -3.29
C ASP A 138 -31.76 -2.79 -4.22
N TYR A 139 -30.89 -3.65 -3.70
CA TYR A 139 -30.05 -4.50 -4.53
C TYR A 139 -30.87 -5.40 -5.45
N ALA A 140 -31.93 -6.04 -4.93
CA ALA A 140 -32.81 -6.87 -5.74
C ALA A 140 -33.55 -6.08 -6.83
N ARG A 141 -34.02 -4.86 -6.52
CA ARG A 141 -34.64 -3.94 -7.49
C ARG A 141 -33.67 -3.63 -8.63
N ARG A 142 -32.43 -3.23 -8.32
CA ARG A 142 -31.40 -2.92 -9.32
C ARG A 142 -31.02 -4.14 -10.15
N ALA A 143 -30.96 -5.30 -9.53
CA ALA A 143 -30.69 -6.54 -10.23
C ALA A 143 -31.80 -6.87 -11.24
N LEU A 144 -33.08 -6.67 -10.88
CA LEU A 144 -34.21 -6.84 -11.79
C LEU A 144 -34.26 -5.75 -12.88
N GLU A 145 -33.87 -4.52 -12.56
CA GLU A 145 -33.78 -3.43 -13.53
C GLU A 145 -32.85 -3.78 -14.69
N LYS A 146 -31.70 -4.39 -14.41
CA LYS A 146 -30.69 -4.79 -15.40
C LYS A 146 -30.93 -6.18 -16.01
N ASN A 147 -31.79 -6.97 -15.42
CA ASN A 147 -32.07 -8.33 -15.89
C ASN A 147 -32.82 -8.30 -17.25
N PRO A 148 -32.32 -9.00 -18.29
CA PRO A 148 -32.92 -8.92 -19.63
C PRO A 148 -34.26 -9.63 -19.80
N SER A 149 -34.74 -10.37 -18.79
CA SER A 149 -35.95 -11.17 -18.86
C SER A 149 -37.24 -10.32 -18.79
N ASP A 150 -38.22 -10.64 -19.58
CA ASP A 150 -39.58 -10.04 -19.53
C ASP A 150 -40.22 -10.29 -18.16
N ALA A 151 -39.94 -11.44 -17.55
CA ALA A 151 -40.43 -11.79 -16.19
C ALA A 151 -39.86 -10.84 -15.11
N ALA A 152 -38.69 -10.26 -15.32
CA ALA A 152 -38.12 -9.25 -14.42
C ALA A 152 -38.94 -7.95 -14.46
N MET A 153 -39.34 -7.52 -15.68
CA MET A 153 -40.24 -6.37 -15.88
C MET A 153 -41.56 -6.57 -15.16
N GLN A 154 -42.19 -7.72 -15.39
CA GLN A 154 -43.48 -8.08 -14.74
C GLN A 154 -43.36 -8.11 -13.22
N SER A 155 -42.20 -8.53 -12.71
CA SER A 155 -41.96 -8.58 -11.25
C SER A 155 -41.82 -7.16 -10.67
N LEU A 156 -41.14 -6.23 -11.34
CA LEU A 156 -41.06 -4.82 -10.94
C LEU A 156 -42.44 -4.15 -11.00
N GLU A 157 -43.24 -4.36 -12.07
CA GLU A 157 -44.59 -3.80 -12.20
C GLU A 157 -45.52 -4.29 -11.11
N ARG A 158 -45.46 -5.59 -10.74
CA ARG A 158 -46.24 -6.17 -9.66
C ARG A 158 -45.86 -5.54 -8.33
N ALA A 159 -44.55 -5.51 -8.03
CA ALA A 159 -44.05 -4.93 -6.79
C ALA A 159 -44.36 -3.42 -6.69
N MET A 160 -44.38 -2.69 -7.80
CA MET A 160 -44.80 -1.28 -7.81
C MET A 160 -46.28 -1.12 -7.46
N LYS A 161 -47.16 -2.00 -7.97
CA LYS A 161 -48.59 -1.96 -7.66
C LYS A 161 -48.88 -2.29 -6.19
N GLU A 162 -48.12 -3.19 -5.61
CA GLU A 162 -48.23 -3.65 -4.21
C GLU A 162 -47.57 -2.71 -3.20
N ALA A 163 -46.67 -1.84 -3.66
CA ALA A 163 -45.87 -0.93 -2.82
C ALA A 163 -46.77 0.10 -2.12
N LYS A 164 -46.72 0.11 -0.77
CA LYS A 164 -47.41 1.09 0.08
C LYS A 164 -46.58 2.35 0.35
N ASP A 165 -45.26 2.22 0.41
CA ASP A 165 -44.31 3.32 0.61
C ASP A 165 -44.17 4.15 -0.68
N PRO A 166 -44.50 5.45 -0.67
CA PRO A 166 -44.39 6.31 -1.86
C PRO A 166 -42.98 6.38 -2.41
N ALA A 167 -41.96 6.41 -1.56
CA ALA A 167 -40.55 6.46 -2.01
C ALA A 167 -40.17 5.15 -2.71
N TRP A 168 -40.57 4.01 -2.17
CA TRP A 168 -40.32 2.71 -2.79
C TRP A 168 -41.06 2.57 -4.11
N LYS A 169 -42.30 3.05 -4.18
CA LYS A 169 -43.09 3.09 -5.42
C LYS A 169 -42.43 3.93 -6.50
N ALA A 170 -41.85 5.09 -6.13
CA ALA A 170 -41.10 5.95 -7.04
C ALA A 170 -39.83 5.27 -7.54
N ALA A 171 -39.09 4.55 -6.66
CA ALA A 171 -37.91 3.79 -7.05
C ALA A 171 -38.24 2.67 -8.05
N MET A 172 -39.33 1.93 -7.83
CA MET A 172 -39.81 0.92 -8.79
C MET A 172 -40.20 1.52 -10.13
N ASN A 173 -40.92 2.65 -10.12
CA ASN A 173 -41.31 3.34 -11.35
C ASN A 173 -40.08 3.79 -12.13
N ASN A 174 -39.06 4.32 -11.45
CA ASN A 174 -37.80 4.67 -12.12
C ASN A 174 -37.14 3.47 -12.80
N SER A 175 -37.05 2.32 -12.11
CA SER A 175 -36.51 1.09 -12.69
C SER A 175 -37.30 0.61 -13.91
N ILE A 176 -38.62 0.73 -13.87
CA ILE A 176 -39.50 0.39 -15.00
C ILE A 176 -39.23 1.34 -16.20
N GLN A 177 -39.08 2.64 -15.93
CA GLN A 177 -38.76 3.62 -17.01
C GLN A 177 -37.41 3.34 -17.63
N GLN A 178 -36.38 3.04 -16.82
CA GLN A 178 -35.06 2.65 -17.35
C GLN A 178 -35.12 1.42 -18.27
N ARG A 179 -35.97 0.46 -17.94
CA ARG A 179 -36.19 -0.72 -18.81
C ARG A 179 -36.91 -0.37 -20.08
N TYR A 180 -37.94 0.47 -20.02
CA TYR A 180 -38.63 0.94 -21.25
C TYR A 180 -37.69 1.72 -22.20
N GLU A 181 -36.78 2.54 -21.63
CA GLU A 181 -35.75 3.20 -22.41
C GLU A 181 -34.83 2.17 -23.11
N PHE A 182 -34.45 1.11 -22.39
CA PHE A 182 -33.66 0.01 -22.94
C PHE A 182 -34.42 -0.74 -24.09
N GLU A 183 -35.71 -1.04 -23.91
CA GLU A 183 -36.55 -1.68 -24.93
C GLU A 183 -36.76 -0.78 -26.13
N ALA A 184 -36.94 0.53 -25.93
CA ALA A 184 -37.01 1.50 -27.03
C ALA A 184 -35.70 1.53 -27.83
N ILE A 185 -34.55 1.38 -27.16
CA ILE A 185 -33.26 1.24 -27.84
C ILE A 185 -33.17 -0.07 -28.60
N VAL A 186 -33.74 -1.17 -28.14
CA VAL A 186 -33.82 -2.46 -28.88
C VAL A 186 -34.68 -2.32 -30.12
N ALA A 187 -35.83 -1.64 -30.03
CA ALA A 187 -36.66 -1.36 -31.20
C ALA A 187 -35.95 -0.48 -32.25
N GLN A 188 -35.03 0.41 -31.80
CA GLN A 188 -34.16 1.15 -32.70
C GLN A 188 -33.14 0.26 -33.44
N SER A 189 -32.90 -0.99 -33.03
CA SER A 189 -31.91 -1.88 -33.64
C SER A 189 -32.23 -2.13 -35.12
N THR A 190 -33.50 -2.20 -35.51
CA THR A 190 -33.94 -2.36 -36.90
C THR A 190 -33.65 -1.11 -37.72
N ALA A 191 -33.82 0.07 -37.14
CA ALA A 191 -33.47 1.34 -37.79
C ALA A 191 -31.94 1.50 -37.90
N LEU A 192 -31.19 1.09 -36.88
CA LEU A 192 -29.72 1.05 -36.92
C LEU A 192 -29.19 0.12 -38.03
N GLN A 193 -29.80 -1.04 -38.24
CA GLN A 193 -29.42 -1.95 -39.33
C GLN A 193 -29.64 -1.36 -40.70
N LYS A 194 -30.77 -0.66 -40.95
CA LYS A 194 -31.03 0.04 -42.21
C LYS A 194 -30.01 1.16 -42.42
N SER A 195 -29.71 1.94 -41.41
CA SER A 195 -28.68 3.00 -41.44
C SER A 195 -27.31 2.44 -41.71
N ALA A 196 -26.94 1.31 -41.08
CA ALA A 196 -25.66 0.62 -41.30
C ALA A 196 -25.53 0.15 -42.77
N ALA A 197 -26.60 -0.40 -43.37
CA ALA A 197 -26.61 -0.84 -44.77
C ALA A 197 -26.41 0.34 -45.73
N ALA A 198 -27.05 1.48 -45.48
CA ALA A 198 -26.89 2.69 -46.27
C ALA A 198 -25.44 3.23 -46.18
N MET A 199 -24.90 3.35 -44.98
CA MET A 199 -23.51 3.82 -44.74
C MET A 199 -22.49 2.85 -45.34
N ALA A 200 -22.70 1.54 -45.24
CA ALA A 200 -21.84 0.53 -45.85
C ALA A 200 -21.81 0.65 -47.38
N ASN A 201 -22.92 1.06 -48.03
CA ASN A 201 -22.95 1.32 -49.44
C ASN A 201 -22.14 2.59 -49.81
N ILE A 202 -22.21 3.65 -48.99
CA ILE A 202 -21.39 4.85 -49.16
C ILE A 202 -19.90 4.48 -48.96
N LEU A 203 -19.57 3.68 -47.95
CA LEU A 203 -18.20 3.23 -47.72
C LEU A 203 -17.62 2.47 -48.92
N LYS A 204 -18.44 1.69 -49.60
CA LYS A 204 -18.03 0.90 -50.78
C LYS A 204 -17.97 1.73 -52.10
N LYS A 205 -18.89 2.67 -52.29
CA LYS A 205 -19.09 3.38 -53.59
C LYS A 205 -18.75 4.86 -53.56
N GLY A 206 -18.62 5.45 -52.35
CA GLY A 206 -18.31 6.86 -52.18
C GLY A 206 -16.84 7.17 -52.43
N ALA A 207 -16.46 8.42 -52.30
CA ALA A 207 -15.09 8.88 -52.42
C ALA A 207 -14.72 9.85 -51.29
N GLY A 208 -13.48 9.75 -50.82
CA GLY A 208 -12.84 10.70 -49.88
C GLY A 208 -13.67 11.00 -48.62
N PRO A 209 -14.09 12.27 -48.39
CA PRO A 209 -14.73 12.69 -47.14
C PRO A 209 -16.01 11.91 -46.81
N ASP A 210 -16.80 11.53 -47.81
CA ASP A 210 -18.07 10.81 -47.62
C ASP A 210 -17.84 9.39 -47.06
N GLN A 211 -16.78 8.74 -47.52
CA GLN A 211 -16.39 7.43 -46.97
C GLN A 211 -15.97 7.53 -45.51
N PHE A 212 -15.25 8.59 -45.16
CA PHE A 212 -14.80 8.80 -43.78
C PHE A 212 -15.96 9.05 -42.81
N VAL A 213 -16.93 9.92 -43.23
CA VAL A 213 -18.14 10.17 -42.44
C VAL A 213 -18.97 8.89 -42.28
N ALA A 214 -19.08 8.09 -43.33
CA ALA A 214 -19.78 6.81 -43.32
C ALA A 214 -19.07 5.81 -42.36
N ALA A 215 -17.74 5.79 -42.38
CA ALA A 215 -16.95 4.96 -41.46
C ALA A 215 -17.15 5.35 -39.99
N GLN A 216 -17.13 6.63 -39.65
CA GLN A 216 -17.44 7.12 -38.30
C GLN A 216 -18.87 6.74 -37.86
N GLY A 217 -19.86 6.94 -38.72
CA GLY A 217 -21.23 6.52 -38.42
C GLY A 217 -21.37 5.01 -38.19
N LEU A 218 -20.63 4.20 -38.94
CA LEU A 218 -20.62 2.75 -38.77
C LEU A 218 -19.93 2.34 -37.41
N VAL A 219 -18.88 3.03 -36.98
CA VAL A 219 -18.30 2.82 -35.66
C VAL A 219 -19.32 3.09 -34.55
N GLU A 220 -20.09 4.20 -34.67
CA GLU A 220 -21.13 4.52 -33.69
C GLU A 220 -22.25 3.49 -33.64
N ILE A 221 -22.71 3.04 -34.84
CA ILE A 221 -23.75 2.02 -34.94
C ILE A 221 -23.27 0.70 -34.34
N ALA A 222 -22.05 0.27 -34.67
CA ALA A 222 -21.48 -0.95 -34.11
C ALA A 222 -21.35 -0.87 -32.60
N GLY A 223 -20.91 0.27 -32.07
CA GLY A 223 -20.86 0.51 -30.61
C GLY A 223 -22.23 0.45 -29.94
N LYS A 224 -23.29 0.94 -30.57
CA LYS A 224 -24.67 0.79 -30.07
C LYS A 224 -25.11 -0.68 -30.10
N LEU A 225 -24.77 -1.42 -31.16
CA LEU A 225 -25.10 -2.85 -31.29
C LEU A 225 -24.36 -3.69 -30.20
N VAL A 226 -23.11 -3.36 -29.86
CA VAL A 226 -22.39 -3.99 -28.75
C VAL A 226 -23.14 -3.78 -27.44
N LYS A 227 -23.58 -2.54 -27.13
CA LYS A 227 -24.36 -2.25 -25.91
C LYS A 227 -25.68 -3.03 -25.87
N LEU A 228 -26.25 -3.32 -27.04
CA LEU A 228 -27.47 -4.12 -27.20
C LEU A 228 -27.20 -5.64 -27.25
N GLN A 229 -25.95 -6.07 -27.02
CA GLN A 229 -25.49 -7.47 -27.09
C GLN A 229 -25.78 -8.13 -28.47
N LYS A 230 -25.88 -7.33 -29.53
CA LYS A 230 -26.01 -7.80 -30.92
C LYS A 230 -24.63 -8.00 -31.55
N PHE A 231 -23.82 -8.85 -30.90
CA PHE A 231 -22.39 -8.99 -31.19
C PHE A 231 -22.08 -9.41 -32.61
N GLU A 232 -22.81 -10.39 -33.17
CA GLU A 232 -22.61 -10.84 -34.58
C GLU A 232 -22.73 -9.69 -35.58
N ARG A 233 -23.76 -8.86 -35.41
CA ARG A 233 -23.97 -7.70 -36.25
C ARG A 233 -22.92 -6.61 -36.07
N ALA A 234 -22.47 -6.41 -34.84
CA ALA A 234 -21.40 -5.46 -34.58
C ALA A 234 -20.09 -5.93 -35.23
N ILE A 235 -19.76 -7.22 -35.12
CA ILE A 235 -18.57 -7.83 -35.71
C ILE A 235 -18.57 -7.66 -37.22
N GLU A 236 -19.67 -7.93 -37.90
CA GLU A 236 -19.80 -7.73 -39.37
C GLU A 236 -19.44 -6.29 -39.79
N ILE A 237 -19.89 -5.29 -39.03
CA ILE A 237 -19.58 -3.89 -39.28
C ILE A 237 -18.10 -3.59 -38.99
N TYR A 238 -17.57 -4.06 -37.88
CA TYR A 238 -16.18 -3.84 -37.51
C TYR A 238 -15.20 -4.53 -38.47
N ASP A 239 -15.50 -5.75 -38.93
CA ASP A 239 -14.70 -6.43 -39.97
C ASP A 239 -14.64 -5.61 -41.27
N ARG A 240 -15.76 -5.08 -41.69
CA ARG A 240 -15.81 -4.21 -42.87
C ARG A 240 -15.00 -2.93 -42.70
N LEU A 241 -15.09 -2.30 -41.54
CA LEU A 241 -14.32 -1.11 -41.21
C LEU A 241 -12.83 -1.39 -41.15
N ASN A 242 -12.41 -2.52 -40.53
CA ASN A 242 -11.02 -2.92 -40.48
C ASN A 242 -10.43 -3.15 -41.88
N ASN A 243 -11.14 -3.87 -42.73
CA ASN A 243 -10.69 -4.15 -44.09
C ASN A 243 -10.62 -2.86 -44.94
N TRP A 244 -11.64 -2.01 -44.88
CA TRP A 244 -11.59 -0.71 -45.53
C TRP A 244 -10.44 0.17 -45.03
N ALA A 245 -10.24 0.25 -43.75
CA ALA A 245 -9.16 1.05 -43.18
C ALA A 245 -7.76 0.50 -43.50
N ALA A 246 -7.60 -0.82 -43.62
CA ALA A 246 -6.36 -1.46 -44.04
C ALA A 246 -5.98 -1.13 -45.50
N GLU A 247 -6.99 -0.97 -46.39
CA GLU A 247 -6.78 -0.58 -47.80
C GLU A 247 -6.38 0.90 -47.96
N GLN A 248 -6.67 1.77 -46.96
CA GLN A 248 -6.47 3.22 -47.00
C GLN A 248 -5.19 3.70 -46.28
N GLU A 249 -4.19 2.89 -46.09
CA GLU A 249 -3.06 2.93 -45.16
C GLU A 249 -2.26 4.25 -44.93
N GLN A 250 -2.59 5.39 -45.57
CA GLN A 250 -1.77 6.62 -45.51
C GLN A 250 -2.38 7.82 -44.78
N GLY A 251 -3.54 7.70 -44.08
CA GLY A 251 -4.16 8.81 -43.38
C GLY A 251 -4.25 8.63 -41.85
N HIS A 252 -3.93 9.68 -41.09
CA HIS A 252 -4.05 9.65 -39.61
C HIS A 252 -5.49 9.32 -39.16
N ASP A 253 -6.49 9.81 -39.86
CA ASP A 253 -7.89 9.64 -39.46
C ASP A 253 -8.39 8.20 -39.67
N VAL A 254 -7.83 7.50 -40.64
CA VAL A 254 -8.17 6.11 -40.95
C VAL A 254 -7.67 5.15 -39.87
N PHE A 255 -6.53 5.46 -39.26
CA PHE A 255 -6.01 4.67 -38.13
C PHE A 255 -6.99 4.59 -36.96
N PHE A 256 -7.67 5.69 -36.60
CA PHE A 256 -8.63 5.68 -35.50
C PHE A 256 -9.85 4.80 -35.78
N ILE A 257 -10.30 4.74 -37.03
CA ILE A 257 -11.37 3.84 -37.47
C ILE A 257 -10.92 2.37 -37.33
N ARG A 258 -9.69 2.05 -37.80
CA ARG A 258 -9.11 0.70 -37.65
C ARG A 258 -8.98 0.30 -36.20
N ALA A 259 -8.47 1.19 -35.37
CA ALA A 259 -8.32 0.96 -33.95
C ALA A 259 -9.67 0.72 -33.25
N ALA A 260 -10.70 1.50 -33.61
CA ALA A 260 -12.04 1.31 -33.08
C ALA A 260 -12.65 -0.03 -33.53
N ALA A 261 -12.43 -0.43 -34.79
CA ALA A 261 -12.91 -1.69 -35.34
C ALA A 261 -12.25 -2.90 -34.62
N LEU A 262 -10.91 -2.92 -34.52
CA LEU A 262 -10.16 -3.99 -33.84
C LEU A 262 -10.58 -4.13 -32.38
N ASN A 263 -10.63 -3.02 -31.66
CA ASN A 263 -11.06 -3.02 -30.25
C ASN A 263 -12.51 -3.45 -30.08
N GLY A 264 -13.40 -3.01 -31.00
CA GLY A 264 -14.81 -3.37 -30.99
C GLY A 264 -15.05 -4.86 -31.25
N MET A 265 -14.33 -5.47 -32.20
CA MET A 265 -14.38 -6.91 -32.46
C MET A 265 -13.93 -7.71 -31.23
N ALA A 266 -12.83 -7.30 -30.62
CA ALA A 266 -12.31 -7.97 -29.44
C ALA A 266 -13.28 -7.92 -28.24
N MET A 267 -14.09 -6.87 -28.11
CA MET A 267 -15.12 -6.76 -27.07
C MET A 267 -16.34 -7.65 -27.32
N CYS A 268 -16.58 -8.08 -28.53
CA CYS A 268 -17.77 -8.83 -28.90
C CYS A 268 -17.64 -10.34 -28.64
N ASP A 269 -16.48 -10.93 -28.91
CA ASP A 269 -16.27 -12.39 -28.85
C ASP A 269 -14.84 -12.71 -28.37
N GLY A 270 -14.69 -13.61 -27.40
CA GLY A 270 -13.40 -14.03 -26.85
C GLY A 270 -12.51 -14.72 -27.89
N ARG A 271 -13.05 -15.56 -28.77
CA ARG A 271 -12.29 -16.16 -29.87
C ARG A 271 -11.83 -15.10 -30.88
N ARG A 272 -12.73 -14.20 -31.23
CA ARG A 272 -12.42 -13.10 -32.14
C ARG A 272 -11.37 -12.16 -31.52
N ALA A 273 -11.44 -11.95 -30.22
CA ALA A 273 -10.42 -11.18 -29.49
C ALA A 273 -9.02 -11.79 -29.65
N VAL A 274 -8.88 -13.10 -29.53
CA VAL A 274 -7.59 -13.80 -29.74
C VAL A 274 -7.08 -13.59 -31.17
N GLU A 275 -7.90 -13.79 -32.18
CA GLU A 275 -7.53 -13.58 -33.58
C GLU A 275 -7.07 -12.13 -33.84
N VAL A 276 -7.85 -11.17 -33.35
CA VAL A 276 -7.57 -9.73 -33.51
C VAL A 276 -6.25 -9.35 -32.87
N VAL A 277 -6.03 -9.74 -31.60
CA VAL A 277 -4.82 -9.32 -30.87
C VAL A 277 -3.57 -9.98 -31.46
N THR A 278 -3.66 -11.25 -31.87
CA THR A 278 -2.51 -11.97 -32.45
C THR A 278 -2.12 -11.35 -33.79
N SER A 279 -3.10 -11.12 -34.68
CA SER A 279 -2.87 -10.50 -36.00
C SER A 279 -2.38 -9.04 -35.86
N ALA A 280 -2.98 -8.26 -34.95
CA ALA A 280 -2.59 -6.87 -34.76
C ALA A 280 -1.18 -6.75 -34.13
N MET A 281 -0.78 -7.69 -33.27
CA MET A 281 0.56 -7.72 -32.67
C MET A 281 1.65 -8.04 -33.67
N GLN A 282 1.36 -8.79 -34.73
CA GLN A 282 2.27 -9.11 -35.84
C GLN A 282 2.43 -7.96 -36.86
N SER A 283 1.69 -6.86 -36.72
CA SER A 283 1.77 -5.73 -37.63
C SER A 283 3.11 -5.00 -37.51
N ASP A 284 3.67 -4.57 -38.67
CA ASP A 284 4.87 -3.70 -38.72
C ASP A 284 4.60 -2.32 -38.12
N ASN A 285 3.33 -1.89 -38.05
CA ASN A 285 2.94 -0.59 -37.52
C ASN A 285 2.83 -0.63 -35.99
N PRO A 286 3.70 0.08 -35.24
CA PRO A 286 3.69 0.07 -33.76
C PRO A 286 2.37 0.58 -33.16
N LYS A 287 1.66 1.47 -33.84
CA LYS A 287 0.35 1.94 -33.41
C LYS A 287 -0.70 0.82 -33.44
N VAL A 288 -0.64 -0.06 -34.44
CA VAL A 288 -1.52 -1.24 -34.54
C VAL A 288 -1.20 -2.24 -33.46
N ARG A 289 0.09 -2.48 -33.16
CA ARG A 289 0.50 -3.33 -32.04
C ARG A 289 -0.03 -2.83 -30.69
N SER A 290 0.03 -1.51 -30.45
CA SER A 290 -0.57 -0.91 -29.23
C SER A 290 -2.10 -1.10 -29.16
N VAL A 291 -2.79 -1.16 -30.29
CA VAL A 291 -4.23 -1.49 -30.33
C VAL A 291 -4.48 -2.94 -29.90
N ALA A 292 -3.60 -3.89 -30.23
CA ALA A 292 -3.72 -5.28 -29.77
C ALA A 292 -3.76 -5.37 -28.23
N VAL A 293 -2.87 -4.66 -27.54
CA VAL A 293 -2.85 -4.63 -26.07
C VAL A 293 -4.14 -4.04 -25.50
N LYS A 294 -4.62 -2.93 -26.09
CA LYS A 294 -5.89 -2.32 -25.69
C LYS A 294 -7.09 -3.25 -25.94
N ALA A 295 -7.10 -3.94 -27.05
CA ALA A 295 -8.13 -4.91 -27.41
C ALA A 295 -8.13 -6.10 -26.43
N ALA A 296 -6.97 -6.62 -26.08
CA ALA A 296 -6.83 -7.69 -25.07
C ALA A 296 -7.30 -7.24 -23.69
N ARG A 297 -7.04 -5.96 -23.30
CA ARG A 297 -7.54 -5.38 -22.05
C ARG A 297 -9.05 -5.34 -21.97
N ASN A 298 -9.71 -5.04 -23.07
CA ASN A 298 -11.16 -4.87 -23.16
C ASN A 298 -11.90 -6.17 -23.54
N ALA A 299 -11.17 -7.24 -23.87
CA ALA A 299 -11.76 -8.52 -24.23
C ALA A 299 -12.57 -9.13 -23.06
N PRO A 300 -13.67 -9.86 -23.35
CA PRO A 300 -14.56 -10.41 -22.33
C PRO A 300 -13.93 -11.56 -21.55
N THR A 301 -12.86 -12.18 -22.08
CA THR A 301 -12.11 -13.28 -21.44
C THR A 301 -10.63 -12.96 -21.37
N LYS A 302 -9.89 -13.73 -20.56
CA LYS A 302 -8.42 -13.63 -20.46
C LYS A 302 -7.68 -14.26 -21.66
N ASP A 303 -8.38 -14.92 -22.59
CA ASP A 303 -7.74 -15.68 -23.65
C ASP A 303 -6.93 -14.80 -24.61
N ALA A 304 -7.42 -13.60 -24.92
CA ALA A 304 -6.70 -12.61 -25.71
C ALA A 304 -5.41 -12.14 -25.02
N MET A 305 -5.46 -11.88 -23.72
CA MET A 305 -4.26 -11.56 -22.92
C MET A 305 -3.29 -12.73 -22.92
N ARG A 306 -3.76 -13.96 -22.68
CA ARG A 306 -2.93 -15.16 -22.69
C ARG A 306 -2.27 -15.40 -24.03
N ALA A 307 -2.97 -15.07 -25.14
CA ALA A 307 -2.39 -15.14 -26.48
C ALA A 307 -1.20 -14.18 -26.63
N LEU A 308 -1.35 -12.92 -26.18
CA LEU A 308 -0.22 -11.97 -26.17
C LEU A 308 0.89 -12.40 -25.23
N THR A 309 0.54 -12.96 -24.08
CA THR A 309 1.53 -13.47 -23.12
C THR A 309 2.42 -14.56 -23.74
N LYS A 310 1.87 -15.47 -24.53
CA LYS A 310 2.64 -16.52 -25.23
C LYS A 310 3.63 -15.96 -26.26
N MET A 311 3.38 -14.77 -26.77
CA MET A 311 4.24 -14.10 -27.75
C MET A 311 5.31 -13.22 -27.06
N LEU A 312 5.25 -13.04 -25.75
CA LEU A 312 5.98 -12.00 -25.00
C LEU A 312 7.49 -11.99 -25.32
N ALA A 313 8.15 -13.15 -25.31
CA ALA A 313 9.60 -13.25 -25.52
C ALA A 313 10.03 -12.85 -26.95
N GLU A 314 9.14 -13.01 -27.94
CA GLU A 314 9.40 -12.73 -29.35
C GLU A 314 9.12 -11.27 -29.75
N LEU A 315 8.48 -10.50 -28.86
CA LEU A 315 8.10 -9.12 -29.16
C LEU A 315 9.29 -8.16 -29.03
N GLU A 316 9.22 -7.04 -29.74
CA GLU A 316 10.18 -5.96 -29.54
C GLU A 316 9.98 -5.26 -28.18
N PRO A 317 11.01 -4.61 -27.60
CA PRO A 317 11.02 -4.16 -26.22
C PRO A 317 9.82 -3.28 -25.81
N TYR A 318 9.37 -2.38 -26.66
CA TYR A 318 8.23 -1.50 -26.38
C TYR A 318 6.91 -2.29 -26.26
N SER A 319 6.70 -3.27 -27.14
CA SER A 319 5.54 -4.16 -27.09
C SER A 319 5.61 -5.11 -25.89
N GLN A 320 6.81 -5.59 -25.53
CA GLN A 320 7.03 -6.37 -24.30
C GLN A 320 6.55 -5.59 -23.07
N GLN A 321 6.97 -4.33 -22.90
CA GLN A 321 6.54 -3.50 -21.79
C GLN A 321 5.01 -3.30 -21.75
N GLN A 322 4.39 -3.07 -22.89
CA GLN A 322 2.92 -2.91 -22.96
C GLN A 322 2.19 -4.20 -22.56
N VAL A 323 2.66 -5.36 -22.99
CA VAL A 323 2.09 -6.66 -22.63
C VAL A 323 2.34 -6.98 -21.15
N LEU A 324 3.53 -6.71 -20.62
CA LEU A 324 3.85 -6.84 -19.20
C LEU A 324 2.91 -5.98 -18.34
N GLY A 325 2.70 -4.72 -18.70
CA GLY A 325 1.75 -3.85 -18.01
C GLY A 325 0.30 -4.39 -18.04
N LEU A 326 -0.12 -5.01 -19.16
CA LEU A 326 -1.43 -5.66 -19.25
C LEU A 326 -1.50 -6.89 -18.32
N ILE A 327 -0.46 -7.70 -18.28
CA ILE A 327 -0.37 -8.88 -17.41
C ILE A 327 -0.41 -8.44 -15.93
N ALA A 328 0.33 -7.41 -15.56
CA ALA A 328 0.34 -6.86 -14.21
C ALA A 328 -1.06 -6.37 -13.75
N GLU A 329 -1.82 -5.77 -14.68
CA GLU A 329 -3.19 -5.28 -14.41
C GLU A 329 -4.20 -6.44 -14.26
N LYS A 330 -4.10 -7.48 -15.08
CA LYS A 330 -5.08 -8.58 -15.12
C LYS A 330 -4.84 -9.67 -14.07
N GLY A 331 -3.61 -9.80 -13.56
CA GLY A 331 -3.21 -10.80 -12.57
C GLY A 331 -3.53 -12.24 -12.98
N ASP A 332 -2.62 -12.92 -13.68
CA ASP A 332 -2.86 -14.28 -14.18
C ASP A 332 -1.63 -15.16 -13.96
N LEU A 333 -1.74 -16.15 -13.05
CA LEU A 333 -0.66 -17.09 -12.73
C LEU A 333 -0.14 -17.86 -13.95
N PHE A 334 -0.99 -18.09 -14.97
CA PHE A 334 -0.57 -18.66 -16.25
C PHE A 334 0.57 -17.87 -16.89
N SER A 335 0.62 -16.55 -16.65
CA SER A 335 1.60 -15.66 -17.28
C SER A 335 2.99 -15.75 -16.64
N VAL A 336 3.11 -16.26 -15.42
CA VAL A 336 4.38 -16.27 -14.64
C VAL A 336 5.54 -16.84 -15.43
N LYS A 337 5.35 -18.03 -16.03
CA LYS A 337 6.40 -18.69 -16.79
C LYS A 337 6.92 -17.88 -17.98
N PHE A 338 6.04 -17.16 -18.68
CA PHE A 338 6.40 -16.33 -19.83
C PHE A 338 7.05 -15.01 -19.41
N VAL A 339 6.63 -14.46 -18.27
CA VAL A 339 7.27 -13.26 -17.69
C VAL A 339 8.68 -13.59 -17.22
N LYS A 340 8.91 -14.79 -16.69
CA LYS A 340 10.26 -15.28 -16.31
C LYS A 340 11.21 -15.33 -17.50
N GLU A 341 10.74 -15.67 -18.71
CA GLU A 341 11.56 -15.74 -19.93
C GLU A 341 12.16 -14.38 -20.34
N VAL A 342 11.59 -13.26 -19.87
CA VAL A 342 12.06 -11.91 -20.17
C VAL A 342 12.77 -11.22 -18.97
N LEU A 343 13.01 -11.95 -17.88
CA LEU A 343 13.82 -11.44 -16.76
C LEU A 343 15.28 -11.22 -17.13
N ASP A 344 15.79 -11.99 -18.10
CA ASP A 344 17.16 -11.88 -18.60
C ASP A 344 17.25 -10.99 -19.85
N SER A 345 16.26 -10.15 -20.10
CA SER A 345 16.26 -9.22 -21.23
C SER A 345 17.45 -8.24 -21.15
N ASP A 346 18.17 -8.04 -22.27
CA ASP A 346 19.22 -7.02 -22.40
C ASP A 346 18.67 -5.60 -22.25
N THR A 347 17.35 -5.42 -22.40
CA THR A 347 16.67 -4.14 -22.23
C THR A 347 16.27 -3.96 -20.77
N GLU A 348 17.03 -3.11 -20.03
CA GLU A 348 16.81 -2.87 -18.60
C GLU A 348 15.35 -2.51 -18.25
N SER A 349 14.69 -1.69 -19.08
CA SER A 349 13.30 -1.31 -18.85
C SER A 349 12.31 -2.49 -18.97
N VAL A 350 12.58 -3.47 -19.85
CA VAL A 350 11.79 -4.70 -19.95
C VAL A 350 12.01 -5.58 -18.72
N ARG A 351 13.26 -5.76 -18.33
CA ARG A 351 13.64 -6.54 -17.14
C ARG A 351 12.99 -5.97 -15.88
N MET A 352 13.02 -4.65 -15.69
CA MET A 352 12.40 -4.00 -14.54
C MET A 352 10.87 -4.17 -14.53
N GLU A 353 10.22 -3.97 -15.68
CA GLU A 353 8.76 -4.17 -15.80
C GLU A 353 8.38 -5.63 -15.57
N ALA A 354 9.20 -6.61 -15.99
CA ALA A 354 8.97 -8.03 -15.73
C ALA A 354 9.02 -8.33 -14.22
N ILE A 355 10.01 -7.80 -13.49
CA ILE A 355 10.12 -7.93 -12.03
C ILE A 355 8.89 -7.34 -11.34
N GLU A 356 8.47 -6.13 -11.72
CA GLU A 356 7.26 -5.51 -11.18
C GLU A 356 6.00 -6.31 -11.51
N THR A 357 5.92 -6.87 -12.71
CA THR A 357 4.81 -7.71 -13.15
C THR A 357 4.71 -8.97 -12.31
N LEU A 358 5.81 -9.69 -12.07
CA LEU A 358 5.84 -10.86 -11.18
C LEU A 358 5.41 -10.49 -9.76
N SER A 359 5.86 -9.33 -9.26
CA SER A 359 5.48 -8.83 -7.93
C SER A 359 3.97 -8.64 -7.78
N ARG A 360 3.29 -8.25 -8.86
CA ARG A 360 1.84 -8.01 -8.88
C ARG A 360 1.02 -9.27 -9.13
N ILE A 361 1.51 -10.18 -9.99
CA ILE A 361 0.82 -11.45 -10.24
C ILE A 361 0.85 -12.32 -8.98
N GLY A 362 1.99 -12.38 -8.32
CA GLY A 362 2.21 -13.25 -7.15
C GLY A 362 2.34 -14.72 -7.52
N GLY A 363 2.20 -15.57 -6.50
CA GLY A 363 2.33 -17.01 -6.61
C GLY A 363 3.76 -17.51 -6.34
N ASP A 364 3.86 -18.81 -6.10
CA ASP A 364 5.09 -19.43 -5.59
C ASP A 364 6.25 -19.33 -6.59
N GLU A 365 6.01 -19.62 -7.87
CA GLU A 365 7.05 -19.51 -8.91
C GLU A 365 7.54 -18.06 -9.12
N ALA A 366 6.65 -17.06 -8.96
CA ALA A 366 7.02 -15.66 -9.02
C ALA A 366 7.84 -15.26 -7.79
N ALA A 367 7.45 -15.76 -6.61
CA ALA A 367 8.18 -15.50 -5.37
C ALA A 367 9.60 -16.09 -5.40
N GLU A 368 9.76 -17.31 -5.89
CA GLU A 368 11.08 -17.93 -6.07
C GLU A 368 11.95 -17.12 -7.02
N ALA A 369 11.44 -16.74 -8.21
CA ALA A 369 12.18 -15.96 -9.18
C ALA A 369 12.61 -14.58 -8.62
N LEU A 370 11.71 -13.90 -7.92
CA LEU A 370 12.02 -12.62 -7.30
C LEU A 370 13.01 -12.76 -6.14
N LEU A 371 12.96 -13.87 -5.41
CA LEU A 371 13.89 -14.13 -4.31
C LEU A 371 15.32 -14.33 -4.84
N GLU A 372 15.51 -15.06 -5.94
CA GLU A 372 16.81 -15.19 -6.60
C GLU A 372 17.34 -13.80 -7.05
N ILE A 373 16.52 -12.98 -7.68
CA ILE A 373 16.91 -11.61 -8.06
C ILE A 373 17.27 -10.77 -6.82
N ALA A 374 16.50 -10.88 -5.74
CA ALA A 374 16.79 -10.14 -4.50
C ALA A 374 18.08 -10.60 -3.82
N ILE A 375 18.54 -11.83 -4.08
CA ILE A 375 19.77 -12.39 -3.54
C ILE A 375 20.97 -12.02 -4.45
N ASP A 376 20.88 -12.28 -5.73
CA ASP A 376 22.03 -12.34 -6.64
C ASP A 376 22.30 -11.01 -7.37
N ASP A 377 21.32 -10.11 -7.52
CA ASP A 377 21.49 -8.84 -8.20
C ASP A 377 22.06 -7.75 -7.27
N ASP A 378 22.84 -6.82 -7.85
CA ASP A 378 23.44 -5.71 -7.09
C ASP A 378 22.80 -4.35 -7.38
N GLY A 379 21.90 -4.30 -8.37
CA GLY A 379 21.38 -3.07 -8.94
C GLY A 379 19.98 -2.68 -8.47
N PRO A 380 19.27 -1.87 -9.28
CA PRO A 380 17.88 -1.49 -9.05
C PRO A 380 16.93 -2.68 -8.98
N ALA A 381 17.19 -3.74 -9.77
CA ALA A 381 16.40 -4.96 -9.82
C ALA A 381 16.27 -5.63 -8.45
N LYS A 382 17.36 -5.72 -7.69
CA LYS A 382 17.35 -6.21 -6.29
C LYS A 382 16.33 -5.48 -5.43
N LYS A 383 16.33 -4.15 -5.49
CA LYS A 383 15.44 -3.33 -4.65
C LYS A 383 13.98 -3.52 -5.04
N VAL A 384 13.69 -3.63 -6.33
CA VAL A 384 12.32 -3.83 -6.82
C VAL A 384 11.83 -5.24 -6.48
N ALA A 385 12.64 -6.27 -6.68
CA ALA A 385 12.32 -7.64 -6.31
C ALA A 385 12.08 -7.78 -4.79
N TYR A 386 12.98 -7.23 -3.97
CA TYR A 386 12.85 -7.22 -2.51
C TYR A 386 11.57 -6.47 -2.06
N SER A 387 11.31 -5.31 -2.64
CA SER A 387 10.09 -4.54 -2.36
C SER A 387 8.82 -5.29 -2.78
N GLY A 388 8.84 -5.93 -3.96
CA GLY A 388 7.76 -6.78 -4.43
C GLY A 388 7.47 -7.94 -3.49
N LEU A 389 8.49 -8.68 -3.10
CA LEU A 389 8.37 -9.78 -2.13
C LEU A 389 7.83 -9.32 -0.77
N SER A 390 8.18 -8.12 -0.34
CA SER A 390 7.74 -7.60 0.96
C SER A 390 6.22 -7.41 1.07
N VAL A 391 5.53 -7.23 -0.05
CA VAL A 391 4.07 -7.00 -0.12
C VAL A 391 3.32 -8.07 -0.91
N MET A 392 4.04 -9.00 -1.56
CA MET A 392 3.44 -10.05 -2.39
C MET A 392 2.49 -10.93 -1.58
N ILE A 393 1.31 -11.19 -2.15
CA ILE A 393 0.29 -12.04 -1.56
C ILE A 393 0.32 -13.41 -2.25
N GLY A 394 0.30 -14.47 -1.46
CA GLY A 394 0.23 -15.83 -1.97
C GLY A 394 0.45 -16.84 -0.85
N PRO A 395 -0.20 -18.00 -0.89
CA PRO A 395 -0.14 -18.97 0.20
C PRO A 395 1.26 -19.57 0.43
N GLY A 396 2.07 -19.71 -0.61
CA GLY A 396 3.43 -20.29 -0.53
C GLY A 396 4.55 -19.28 -0.28
N VAL A 397 4.30 -17.98 -0.50
CA VAL A 397 5.35 -16.94 -0.44
C VAL A 397 6.06 -16.90 0.91
N GLU A 398 5.32 -17.00 2.00
CA GLU A 398 5.91 -16.99 3.35
C GLU A 398 6.74 -18.26 3.61
N GLU A 399 6.27 -19.40 3.14
CA GLU A 399 6.98 -20.67 3.32
C GLU A 399 8.29 -20.70 2.52
N ILE A 400 8.28 -20.16 1.30
CA ILE A 400 9.49 -20.01 0.47
C ILE A 400 10.52 -19.15 1.20
N ILE A 401 10.09 -17.98 1.74
CA ILE A 401 10.98 -17.08 2.46
C ILE A 401 11.50 -17.74 3.75
N LYS A 402 10.64 -18.42 4.53
CA LYS A 402 11.05 -19.16 5.74
C LYS A 402 12.05 -20.28 5.42
N ALA A 403 11.78 -21.06 4.38
CA ALA A 403 12.68 -22.13 3.95
C ALA A 403 14.07 -21.59 3.57
N ARG A 404 14.12 -20.46 2.83
CA ARG A 404 15.37 -19.84 2.45
C ARG A 404 16.11 -19.24 3.66
N ALA A 405 15.40 -18.65 4.61
CA ALA A 405 16.00 -18.15 5.87
C ALA A 405 16.63 -19.26 6.71
N ALA A 406 16.02 -20.45 6.70
CA ALA A 406 16.47 -21.59 7.49
C ALA A 406 17.68 -22.33 6.87
N SER A 407 17.76 -22.46 5.54
CA SER A 407 18.68 -23.40 4.87
C SER A 407 19.41 -22.84 3.63
N GLY A 408 19.45 -21.54 3.42
CA GLY A 408 20.21 -20.91 2.35
C GLY A 408 21.70 -20.71 2.70
N ASP A 409 22.51 -20.28 1.72
CA ASP A 409 23.81 -19.69 1.99
C ASP A 409 23.65 -18.38 2.80
N ILE A 410 24.74 -17.81 3.28
CA ILE A 410 24.71 -16.65 4.18
C ILE A 410 23.94 -15.46 3.54
N ASN A 411 24.22 -15.13 2.28
CA ASN A 411 23.58 -14.00 1.60
C ASN A 411 22.08 -14.24 1.42
N SER A 412 21.70 -15.45 1.00
CA SER A 412 20.31 -15.87 0.84
C SER A 412 19.53 -15.80 2.16
N ARG A 413 20.14 -16.29 3.25
CA ARG A 413 19.55 -16.24 4.59
C ARG A 413 19.35 -14.79 5.06
N VAL A 414 20.36 -13.93 4.88
CA VAL A 414 20.29 -12.50 5.25
C VAL A 414 19.13 -11.79 4.56
N VAL A 415 18.98 -12.00 3.24
CA VAL A 415 17.87 -11.41 2.46
C VAL A 415 16.53 -11.94 2.95
N ALA A 416 16.39 -13.25 3.12
CA ALA A 416 15.14 -13.87 3.56
C ALA A 416 14.75 -13.46 4.99
N ILE A 417 15.70 -13.39 5.93
CA ILE A 417 15.50 -12.90 7.30
C ILE A 417 14.99 -11.45 7.30
N GLY A 418 15.57 -10.60 6.46
CA GLY A 418 15.10 -9.23 6.28
C GLY A 418 13.64 -9.16 5.80
N LEU A 419 13.27 -10.02 4.84
CA LEU A 419 11.90 -10.14 4.34
C LEU A 419 10.91 -10.62 5.41
N LEU A 420 11.29 -11.59 6.27
CA LEU A 420 10.44 -12.04 7.37
C LEU A 420 10.05 -10.87 8.29
N GLY A 421 11.02 -10.01 8.62
CA GLY A 421 10.76 -8.81 9.41
C GLY A 421 9.89 -7.80 8.68
N GLN A 422 10.21 -7.47 7.43
CA GLN A 422 9.47 -6.45 6.67
C GLN A 422 8.03 -6.86 6.39
N ARG A 423 7.79 -8.13 6.13
CA ARG A 423 6.45 -8.70 5.94
C ARG A 423 5.66 -8.83 7.25
N ARG A 424 6.31 -8.70 8.40
CA ARG A 424 5.72 -8.98 9.74
C ARG A 424 5.06 -10.36 9.76
N THR A 425 5.79 -11.35 9.25
CA THR A 425 5.29 -12.72 9.10
C THR A 425 4.85 -13.28 10.45
N ALA A 426 3.69 -13.87 10.52
CA ALA A 426 3.16 -14.47 11.74
C ALA A 426 4.10 -15.59 12.22
N GLY A 427 4.41 -15.59 13.51
CA GLY A 427 5.33 -16.56 14.12
C GLY A 427 6.82 -16.36 13.78
N ALA A 428 7.20 -15.27 13.08
CA ALA A 428 8.60 -15.02 12.75
C ALA A 428 9.44 -14.63 13.97
N LEU A 429 8.84 -14.18 15.06
CA LEU A 429 9.58 -13.74 16.26
C LEU A 429 10.51 -14.82 16.79
N GLU A 430 10.02 -16.04 16.98
CA GLU A 430 10.80 -17.17 17.49
C GLU A 430 11.99 -17.48 16.57
N SER A 431 11.74 -17.64 15.27
CA SER A 431 12.81 -17.88 14.28
C SER A 431 13.82 -16.74 14.23
N LEU A 432 13.39 -15.49 14.33
CA LEU A 432 14.28 -14.33 14.33
C LEU A 432 15.12 -14.26 15.62
N LEU A 433 14.60 -14.70 16.76
CA LEU A 433 15.37 -14.82 18.01
C LEU A 433 16.45 -15.91 17.88
N ASP A 434 16.14 -17.04 17.26
CA ASP A 434 17.10 -18.10 16.99
C ASP A 434 18.22 -17.61 16.04
N TYR A 435 17.84 -16.93 14.94
CA TYR A 435 18.81 -16.36 14.00
C TYR A 435 19.64 -15.21 14.63
N ALA A 436 19.08 -14.47 15.57
CA ALA A 436 19.84 -13.45 16.30
C ALA A 436 20.95 -14.04 17.17
N ALA A 437 20.85 -15.31 17.55
CA ALA A 437 21.84 -16.08 18.27
C ALA A 437 22.77 -16.93 17.36
N ASP A 438 22.66 -16.79 16.02
CA ASP A 438 23.49 -17.52 15.06
C ASP A 438 24.97 -17.08 15.20
N ASP A 439 25.88 -18.06 15.08
CA ASP A 439 27.34 -17.81 15.15
C ASP A 439 27.84 -16.90 14.01
N ASN A 440 27.13 -16.86 12.88
CA ASN A 440 27.43 -15.96 11.78
C ASN A 440 26.93 -14.55 12.07
N SER A 441 27.87 -13.60 12.11
CA SER A 441 27.59 -12.19 12.44
C SER A 441 26.60 -11.51 11.49
N ASP A 442 26.57 -11.86 10.19
CA ASP A 442 25.70 -11.24 9.18
C ASP A 442 24.26 -11.72 9.37
N ILE A 443 24.08 -13.00 9.64
CA ILE A 443 22.77 -13.60 9.95
C ILE A 443 22.22 -13.00 11.25
N SER A 444 23.04 -12.97 12.30
CA SER A 444 22.67 -12.38 13.59
C SER A 444 22.30 -10.89 13.44
N ALA A 445 23.08 -10.12 12.68
CA ALA A 445 22.79 -8.72 12.42
C ALA A 445 21.49 -8.51 11.63
N ALA A 446 21.23 -9.34 10.60
CA ALA A 446 19.99 -9.28 9.84
C ALA A 446 18.76 -9.58 10.72
N ALA A 447 18.83 -10.59 11.57
CA ALA A 447 17.76 -10.95 12.49
C ALA A 447 17.49 -9.84 13.53
N LEU A 448 18.54 -9.29 14.14
CA LEU A 448 18.43 -8.19 15.08
C LEU A 448 17.84 -6.92 14.45
N LYS A 449 18.12 -6.67 13.18
CA LYS A 449 17.51 -5.57 12.40
C LYS A 449 16.03 -5.84 12.08
N ALA A 450 15.65 -7.10 11.87
CA ALA A 450 14.29 -7.50 11.55
C ALA A 450 13.35 -7.56 12.77
N LEU A 451 13.87 -7.96 13.93
CA LEU A 451 13.12 -8.13 15.17
C LEU A 451 12.18 -6.96 15.53
N PRO A 452 12.59 -5.67 15.45
CA PRO A 452 11.71 -4.55 15.81
C PRO A 452 10.45 -4.39 14.95
N ALA A 453 10.37 -5.07 13.83
CA ALA A 453 9.18 -5.04 12.96
C ALA A 453 8.09 -6.02 13.42
N VAL A 454 8.48 -7.09 14.13
CA VAL A 454 7.60 -8.16 14.59
C VAL A 454 7.40 -8.20 16.10
N ALA A 455 8.39 -7.70 16.87
CA ALA A 455 8.35 -7.68 18.34
C ALA A 455 7.49 -6.51 18.86
N GLY A 456 6.75 -6.77 19.93
CA GLY A 456 5.96 -5.80 20.67
C GLY A 456 6.46 -5.55 22.10
N SER A 457 5.68 -4.81 22.91
CA SER A 457 6.01 -4.52 24.31
C SER A 457 6.11 -5.77 25.18
N ASP A 458 5.33 -6.81 24.88
CA ASP A 458 5.34 -8.06 25.65
C ASP A 458 6.63 -8.86 25.44
N ASP A 459 7.37 -8.56 24.38
CA ASP A 459 8.62 -9.23 24.01
C ASP A 459 9.87 -8.54 24.59
N ILE A 460 9.71 -7.41 25.28
CA ILE A 460 10.83 -6.70 25.94
C ILE A 460 11.68 -7.61 26.82
N PRO A 461 11.11 -8.50 27.69
CA PRO A 461 11.88 -9.39 28.53
C PRO A 461 12.82 -10.31 27.74
N ILE A 462 12.33 -10.89 26.62
CA ILE A 462 13.12 -11.81 25.80
C ILE A 462 14.21 -11.09 25.00
N LEU A 463 13.93 -9.85 24.53
CA LEU A 463 14.93 -9.01 23.87
C LEU A 463 16.03 -8.54 24.85
N ALA A 464 15.68 -8.27 26.10
CA ALA A 464 16.66 -7.97 27.12
C ALA A 464 17.52 -9.21 27.46
N ASP A 465 16.93 -10.41 27.52
CA ASP A 465 17.68 -11.65 27.72
C ASP A 465 18.63 -11.96 26.54
N LEU A 466 18.22 -11.65 25.31
CA LEU A 466 19.07 -11.75 24.13
C LEU A 466 20.31 -10.85 24.26
N LEU A 467 20.12 -9.61 24.73
CA LEU A 467 21.21 -8.68 24.95
C LEU A 467 22.18 -9.19 26.03
N VAL A 468 21.68 -9.87 27.09
CA VAL A 468 22.52 -10.49 28.12
C VAL A 468 23.38 -11.63 27.57
N LYS A 469 22.82 -12.45 26.70
CA LYS A 469 23.49 -13.61 26.09
C LYS A 469 24.52 -13.23 25.04
N THR A 470 24.43 -12.01 24.50
CA THR A 470 25.28 -11.57 23.39
C THR A 470 26.68 -11.17 23.89
N GLU A 471 27.69 -11.92 23.49
CA GLU A 471 29.09 -11.68 23.92
C GLU A 471 29.86 -10.72 22.98
N SER A 472 29.56 -10.68 21.71
CA SER A 472 30.31 -9.88 20.74
C SER A 472 29.88 -8.41 20.74
N GLY A 473 30.82 -7.48 20.63
CA GLY A 473 30.59 -6.04 20.69
C GLY A 473 29.68 -5.52 19.56
N GLY A 474 29.84 -6.00 18.33
CA GLY A 474 29.03 -5.61 17.18
C GLY A 474 27.59 -6.14 17.25
N VAL A 475 27.44 -7.40 17.59
CA VAL A 475 26.11 -8.03 17.75
C VAL A 475 25.37 -7.40 18.92
N ARG A 476 26.07 -7.10 20.03
CA ARG A 476 25.47 -6.39 21.18
C ARG A 476 24.95 -5.01 20.79
N GLN A 477 25.67 -4.25 19.96
CA GLN A 477 25.18 -2.96 19.46
C GLN A 477 23.89 -3.11 18.65
N ASN A 478 23.79 -4.14 17.82
CA ASN A 478 22.57 -4.43 17.05
C ASN A 478 21.41 -4.84 17.98
N ALA A 479 21.67 -5.64 19.02
CA ALA A 479 20.68 -6.01 20.03
C ALA A 479 20.18 -4.78 20.83
N VAL A 480 21.07 -3.87 21.18
CA VAL A 480 20.73 -2.57 21.79
C VAL A 480 19.84 -1.76 20.86
N ALA A 481 20.15 -1.68 19.56
CA ALA A 481 19.37 -0.95 18.59
C ALA A 481 17.97 -1.58 18.39
N ALA A 482 17.89 -2.91 18.36
CA ALA A 482 16.62 -3.63 18.29
C ALA A 482 15.73 -3.35 19.50
N LEU A 483 16.29 -3.49 20.71
CA LEU A 483 15.58 -3.21 21.96
C LEU A 483 15.12 -1.75 22.04
N LYS A 484 15.97 -0.78 21.69
CA LYS A 484 15.61 0.65 21.61
C LYS A 484 14.41 0.88 20.68
N SER A 485 14.40 0.24 19.52
CA SER A 485 13.30 0.36 18.56
C SER A 485 11.97 -0.16 19.09
N VAL A 486 11.96 -1.20 19.91
CA VAL A 486 10.74 -1.73 20.55
C VAL A 486 10.32 -0.83 21.71
N LEU A 487 11.26 -0.44 22.58
CA LEU A 487 11.01 0.46 23.70
C LEU A 487 10.41 1.81 23.25
N ALA A 488 10.89 2.37 22.14
CA ALA A 488 10.38 3.64 21.59
C ALA A 488 8.90 3.59 21.16
N LYS A 489 8.39 2.40 20.86
CA LYS A 489 6.99 2.19 20.45
C LYS A 489 6.08 1.79 21.60
N THR A 490 6.64 1.57 22.78
CA THR A 490 5.92 1.06 23.95
C THR A 490 5.03 2.15 24.56
N ILE A 491 3.77 1.80 24.82
CA ILE A 491 2.74 2.72 25.34
C ILE A 491 2.89 2.83 26.85
N ASP A 492 2.92 1.71 27.57
CA ASP A 492 3.10 1.67 29.03
C ASP A 492 4.60 1.73 29.39
N LYS A 493 5.11 2.96 29.44
CA LYS A 493 6.52 3.23 29.69
C LYS A 493 6.99 2.81 31.10
N ASP A 494 6.12 2.95 32.09
CA ASP A 494 6.49 2.65 33.48
C ASP A 494 6.52 1.15 33.74
N ALA A 495 5.56 0.37 33.20
CA ALA A 495 5.62 -1.09 33.29
C ALA A 495 6.86 -1.66 32.57
N ALA A 496 7.12 -1.19 31.33
CA ALA A 496 8.32 -1.60 30.58
C ALA A 496 9.62 -1.16 31.30
N GLY A 497 9.63 0.02 31.89
CA GLY A 497 10.75 0.51 32.72
C GLY A 497 11.05 -0.41 33.91
N GLN A 498 10.01 -0.89 34.59
CA GLN A 498 10.16 -1.84 35.68
C GLN A 498 10.75 -3.17 35.21
N VAL A 499 10.25 -3.70 34.11
CA VAL A 499 10.80 -4.93 33.48
C VAL A 499 12.29 -4.76 33.16
N MET A 500 12.69 -3.64 32.56
CA MET A 500 14.10 -3.35 32.27
C MET A 500 14.96 -3.25 33.51
N ILE A 501 14.46 -2.60 34.58
CA ILE A 501 15.16 -2.48 35.84
C ILE A 501 15.43 -3.86 36.49
N ASP A 502 14.43 -4.74 36.48
CA ASP A 502 14.56 -6.07 37.07
C ASP A 502 15.53 -6.94 36.25
N LYS A 503 15.52 -6.83 34.92
CA LYS A 503 16.52 -7.48 34.06
C LYS A 503 17.93 -6.92 34.29
N MET A 504 18.08 -5.61 34.46
CA MET A 504 19.37 -4.97 34.78
C MET A 504 19.96 -5.44 36.12
N LYS A 505 19.13 -5.60 37.16
CA LYS A 505 19.57 -6.11 38.48
C LYS A 505 20.10 -7.54 38.40
N ALA A 506 19.51 -8.37 37.54
CA ALA A 506 19.87 -9.77 37.34
C ALA A 506 21.09 -9.96 36.41
N SER A 507 21.59 -8.89 35.78
CA SER A 507 22.58 -8.97 34.70
C SER A 507 23.99 -8.58 35.16
N GLY A 508 25.00 -9.08 34.42
CA GLY A 508 26.39 -8.66 34.57
C GLY A 508 26.62 -7.20 34.15
N THR A 509 27.76 -6.65 34.49
CA THR A 509 28.06 -5.21 34.35
C THR A 509 27.89 -4.71 32.89
N GLU A 510 28.45 -5.39 31.91
CA GLU A 510 28.37 -4.95 30.50
C GLU A 510 26.95 -4.95 29.95
N ALA A 511 26.16 -6.00 30.21
CA ALA A 511 24.77 -6.08 29.78
C ALA A 511 23.94 -5.00 30.48
N ARG A 512 24.20 -4.77 31.80
CA ARG A 512 23.56 -3.70 32.58
C ARG A 512 23.83 -2.33 31.98
N LEU A 513 25.07 -2.01 31.64
CA LEU A 513 25.45 -0.75 31.01
C LEU A 513 24.78 -0.60 29.63
N SER A 514 24.73 -1.67 28.82
CA SER A 514 24.08 -1.68 27.53
C SER A 514 22.56 -1.42 27.66
N MET A 515 21.89 -2.10 28.63
CA MET A 515 20.46 -1.87 28.89
C MET A 515 20.19 -0.45 29.39
N LEU A 516 21.04 0.09 30.27
CA LEU A 516 20.91 1.45 30.76
C LEU A 516 20.83 2.46 29.60
N THR A 517 21.67 2.28 28.57
CA THR A 517 21.66 3.14 27.38
C THR A 517 20.39 3.02 26.52
N THR A 518 19.56 2.01 26.74
CA THR A 518 18.30 1.85 25.99
C THR A 518 17.14 2.60 26.62
N LEU A 519 17.24 2.97 27.90
CA LEU A 519 16.16 3.59 28.66
C LEU A 519 15.76 4.98 28.11
N ASN A 520 16.68 5.67 27.42
CA ASN A 520 16.34 6.94 26.75
C ASN A 520 15.32 6.76 25.61
N ALA A 521 15.30 5.60 24.95
CA ALA A 521 14.31 5.31 23.93
C ALA A 521 12.91 5.04 24.52
N LEU A 522 12.86 4.50 25.72
CA LEU A 522 11.61 4.28 26.44
C LEU A 522 11.02 5.60 26.96
N GLY A 523 11.85 6.44 27.61
CA GLY A 523 11.37 7.60 28.36
C GLY A 523 10.60 7.22 29.62
N GLY A 524 9.76 8.14 30.12
CA GLY A 524 8.91 7.90 31.29
C GLY A 524 9.62 8.10 32.63
N SER A 525 8.84 8.19 33.70
CA SER A 525 9.33 8.59 35.03
C SER A 525 10.21 7.52 35.70
N THR A 526 9.85 6.27 35.59
CA THR A 526 10.58 5.12 36.17
C THR A 526 11.96 4.96 35.51
N ALA A 527 12.05 5.06 34.20
CA ALA A 527 13.30 4.99 33.44
C ALA A 527 14.18 6.22 33.74
N LEU A 528 13.59 7.43 33.75
CA LEU A 528 14.33 8.67 34.08
C LEU A 528 14.99 8.61 35.46
N LYS A 529 14.24 8.19 36.48
CA LYS A 529 14.78 8.01 37.83
C LYS A 529 15.95 7.04 37.86
N THR A 530 15.81 5.91 37.17
CA THR A 530 16.87 4.88 37.12
C THR A 530 18.14 5.40 36.48
N VAL A 531 18.03 6.16 35.39
CA VAL A 531 19.19 6.74 34.72
C VAL A 531 19.79 7.89 35.55
N ALA A 532 18.96 8.67 36.23
CA ALA A 532 19.41 9.72 37.14
C ALA A 532 20.21 9.16 38.32
N ASP A 533 19.76 8.05 38.92
CA ASP A 533 20.47 7.33 39.96
C ASP A 533 21.81 6.77 39.45
N ALA A 534 21.81 6.19 38.23
CA ALA A 534 23.05 5.73 37.61
C ALA A 534 24.04 6.86 37.33
N ALA A 535 23.59 8.03 36.93
CA ALA A 535 24.43 9.20 36.69
C ALA A 535 25.09 9.77 37.98
N GLN A 536 24.65 9.32 39.13
CA GLN A 536 25.22 9.66 40.43
C GLN A 536 25.99 8.48 41.09
N SER A 537 26.17 7.36 40.39
CA SER A 537 26.84 6.17 40.85
C SER A 537 28.31 6.46 41.25
N SER A 538 28.81 5.77 42.26
CA SER A 538 30.22 5.75 42.60
C SER A 538 31.06 5.01 41.54
N ASP A 539 30.47 4.04 40.83
CA ASP A 539 31.10 3.35 39.71
C ASP A 539 31.19 4.32 38.51
N GLU A 540 32.42 4.52 38.03
CA GLU A 540 32.69 5.49 36.95
C GLU A 540 32.01 5.10 35.63
N ALA A 541 32.00 3.81 35.25
CA ALA A 541 31.41 3.34 34.04
C ALA A 541 29.86 3.49 34.04
N VAL A 542 29.24 3.19 35.18
CA VAL A 542 27.80 3.36 35.41
C VAL A 542 27.42 4.85 35.37
N ARG A 543 28.24 5.69 36.06
CA ARG A 543 28.03 7.14 36.07
C ARG A 543 28.15 7.76 34.69
N GLU A 544 29.18 7.40 33.94
CA GLU A 544 29.35 7.88 32.56
C GLU A 544 28.20 7.46 31.65
N ALA A 545 27.81 6.19 31.71
CA ALA A 545 26.67 5.67 30.94
C ALA A 545 25.37 6.41 31.32
N GLY A 546 25.15 6.66 32.61
CA GLY A 546 23.98 7.42 33.07
C GLY A 546 23.95 8.84 32.53
N ILE A 547 25.08 9.58 32.65
CA ILE A 547 25.16 10.96 32.13
C ILE A 547 24.97 11.01 30.61
N ARG A 548 25.58 10.11 29.86
CA ARG A 548 25.39 10.02 28.41
C ARG A 548 23.92 9.73 28.06
N THR A 549 23.29 8.78 28.73
CA THR A 549 21.89 8.43 28.51
C THR A 549 20.94 9.58 28.82
N LEU A 550 21.17 10.33 29.91
CA LEU A 550 20.45 11.57 30.25
C LEU A 550 20.67 12.65 29.20
N SER A 551 21.88 12.81 28.68
CA SER A 551 22.20 13.83 27.68
C SER A 551 21.48 13.59 26.35
N ASP A 552 21.14 12.33 26.06
CA ASP A 552 20.34 11.91 24.90
C ASP A 552 18.87 11.68 25.25
N TRP A 553 18.41 12.10 26.43
CA TRP A 553 17.01 11.92 26.86
C TRP A 553 16.04 12.65 25.94
N PRO A 554 14.85 12.08 25.67
CA PRO A 554 13.88 12.73 24.77
C PRO A 554 13.09 13.87 25.41
N ASP A 555 12.85 13.79 26.74
CA ASP A 555 11.92 14.65 27.44
C ASP A 555 12.63 15.71 28.28
N TYR A 556 12.00 16.88 28.46
CA TYR A 556 12.54 18.06 29.11
C TYR A 556 12.93 17.84 30.57
N GLU A 557 12.27 16.90 31.27
CA GLU A 557 12.48 16.61 32.69
C GLU A 557 13.94 16.25 33.02
N ALA A 558 14.71 15.72 32.08
CA ALA A 558 16.12 15.42 32.27
C ALA A 558 17.01 16.68 32.33
N ALA A 559 16.54 17.84 31.82
CA ALA A 559 17.34 19.05 31.77
C ALA A 559 17.77 19.55 33.18
N GLU A 560 16.85 19.54 34.14
CA GLU A 560 17.13 19.95 35.51
C GLU A 560 18.14 19.00 36.19
N ILE A 561 17.98 17.69 35.97
CA ILE A 561 18.90 16.66 36.51
C ILE A 561 20.32 16.86 35.95
N LEU A 562 20.42 17.07 34.63
CA LEU A 562 21.71 17.32 33.97
C LEU A 562 22.40 18.60 34.51
N LEU A 563 21.65 19.68 34.69
CA LEU A 563 22.19 20.90 35.24
C LEU A 563 22.58 20.74 36.74
N GLY A 564 21.84 19.94 37.48
CA GLY A 564 22.23 19.55 38.87
C GLY A 564 23.54 18.79 38.91
N ILE A 565 23.83 17.94 37.90
CA ILE A 565 25.12 17.27 37.74
C ILE A 565 26.21 18.26 37.35
N ALA A 566 25.94 19.14 36.39
CA ALA A 566 26.89 20.12 35.89
C ALA A 566 27.30 21.16 36.96
N SER A 567 26.40 21.52 37.87
CA SER A 567 26.65 22.52 38.92
C SER A 567 27.58 22.07 40.02
N LYS A 568 27.82 20.76 40.19
CA LYS A 568 28.71 20.21 41.23
C LYS A 568 30.16 20.49 40.85
N SER A 569 30.92 21.13 41.73
CA SER A 569 32.32 21.50 41.49
C SER A 569 33.23 20.29 41.23
N GLU A 570 32.95 19.16 41.88
CA GLU A 570 33.67 17.89 41.73
C GLU A 570 33.41 17.13 40.44
N THR A 571 32.43 17.56 39.66
CA THR A 571 32.12 16.90 38.39
C THR A 571 33.27 17.06 37.37
N ALA A 572 33.80 15.93 36.88
CA ALA A 572 34.83 15.93 35.84
C ALA A 572 34.40 16.80 34.62
N LEU A 573 35.36 17.50 34.03
CA LEU A 573 35.10 18.45 32.96
C LEU A 573 34.33 17.79 31.78
N THR A 574 34.69 16.56 31.42
CA THR A 574 33.99 15.78 30.37
C THR A 574 32.51 15.57 30.70
N HIS A 575 32.19 15.18 31.92
CA HIS A 575 30.80 14.98 32.39
C HIS A 575 30.06 16.32 32.51
N HIS A 576 30.72 17.37 32.97
CA HIS A 576 30.18 18.72 33.03
C HIS A 576 29.77 19.20 31.62
N VAL A 577 30.66 19.09 30.63
CA VAL A 577 30.43 19.49 29.27
C VAL A 577 29.27 18.70 28.67
N LEU A 578 29.25 17.38 28.84
CA LEU A 578 28.20 16.51 28.32
C LEU A 578 26.84 16.85 28.94
N ALA A 579 26.77 16.99 30.25
CA ALA A 579 25.54 17.32 30.98
C ALA A 579 25.02 18.72 30.58
N THR A 580 25.89 19.73 30.49
CA THR A 580 25.49 21.08 30.07
C THR A 580 24.94 21.09 28.65
N ARG A 581 25.61 20.41 27.72
CA ARG A 581 25.16 20.32 26.32
C ARG A 581 23.83 19.59 26.18
N GLY A 582 23.67 18.46 26.91
CA GLY A 582 22.41 17.72 26.96
C GLY A 582 21.24 18.58 27.45
N ALA A 583 21.47 19.29 28.57
CA ALA A 583 20.47 20.20 29.13
C ALA A 583 20.11 21.34 28.20
N VAL A 584 21.10 22.00 27.58
CA VAL A 584 20.86 23.10 26.61
C VAL A 584 20.10 22.60 25.39
N ARG A 585 20.40 21.40 24.87
CA ARG A 585 19.64 20.78 23.80
C ARG A 585 18.17 20.60 24.19
N LEU A 586 17.89 19.99 25.32
CA LEU A 586 16.54 19.76 25.83
C LEU A 586 15.76 21.08 26.03
N ILE A 587 16.42 22.10 26.61
CA ILE A 587 15.83 23.44 26.79
C ILE A 587 15.41 24.06 25.43
N ARG A 588 16.24 23.88 24.40
CA ARG A 588 15.98 24.42 23.06
C ARG A 588 14.87 23.68 22.34
N GLU A 589 14.85 22.34 22.40
CA GLU A 589 14.02 21.46 21.58
C GLU A 589 12.63 21.18 22.15
N SER A 590 12.39 21.44 23.44
CA SER A 590 11.13 21.08 24.13
C SER A 590 10.09 22.20 24.10
N ASP A 591 9.35 22.30 23.02
CA ASP A 591 8.30 23.32 22.85
C ASP A 591 7.10 23.14 23.81
N SER A 592 6.89 21.95 24.36
CA SER A 592 5.82 21.64 25.32
C SER A 592 6.11 22.12 26.74
N ALA A 593 7.37 22.37 27.09
CA ALA A 593 7.75 22.83 28.43
C ALA A 593 7.46 24.32 28.61
N PRO A 594 7.06 24.77 29.85
CA PRO A 594 6.74 26.17 30.11
C PRO A 594 7.92 27.09 29.80
N LEU A 595 7.66 28.15 29.01
CA LEU A 595 8.69 29.09 28.56
C LEU A 595 9.49 29.71 29.72
N ASN A 596 8.83 30.01 30.84
CA ASN A 596 9.51 30.60 32.02
C ASN A 596 10.48 29.60 32.67
N ASP A 597 10.14 28.33 32.71
CA ASP A 597 11.01 27.31 33.28
C ASP A 597 12.19 27.01 32.37
N ARG A 598 11.95 26.91 31.06
CA ARG A 598 13.01 26.83 30.05
C ARG A 598 13.96 28.04 30.16
N THR A 599 13.42 29.24 30.34
CA THR A 599 14.23 30.46 30.51
C THR A 599 15.12 30.39 31.75
N LYS A 600 14.56 29.97 32.91
CA LYS A 600 15.31 29.84 34.13
C LYS A 600 16.46 28.83 34.00
N LEU A 601 16.17 27.65 33.46
CA LEU A 601 17.18 26.62 33.27
C LEU A 601 18.22 27.02 32.22
N CYS A 602 17.87 27.78 31.20
CA CYS A 602 18.81 28.28 30.21
C CYS A 602 19.78 29.30 30.82
N PHE A 603 19.31 30.20 31.67
CA PHE A 603 20.17 31.12 32.41
C PHE A 603 21.08 30.36 33.36
N PHE A 604 20.55 29.39 34.10
CA PHE A 604 21.34 28.55 34.97
C PHE A 604 22.42 27.77 34.20
N ALA A 605 22.08 27.19 33.03
CA ALA A 605 23.05 26.54 32.15
C ALA A 605 24.20 27.48 31.75
N PHE A 606 23.89 28.71 31.41
CA PHE A 606 24.89 29.72 31.07
C PHE A 606 25.81 30.05 32.25
N GLU A 607 25.26 30.25 33.45
CA GLU A 607 26.03 30.59 34.63
C GLU A 607 26.91 29.41 35.09
N GLN A 608 26.47 28.16 34.93
CA GLN A 608 27.24 26.98 35.28
C GLN A 608 28.30 26.60 34.23
N ALA A 609 28.23 27.11 33.03
CA ALA A 609 29.12 26.78 31.92
C ALA A 609 30.58 27.15 32.25
N ARG A 610 31.50 26.15 32.26
CA ARG A 610 32.90 26.32 32.57
C ARG A 610 33.79 26.77 31.43
N ARG A 611 33.28 26.63 30.17
CA ARG A 611 34.00 27.03 28.98
C ARG A 611 33.11 27.93 28.09
N ASP A 612 33.73 28.72 27.26
CA ASP A 612 33.04 29.65 26.37
C ASP A 612 32.16 28.89 25.36
N GLU A 613 32.53 27.66 24.94
CA GLU A 613 31.73 26.87 23.99
C GLU A 613 30.35 26.54 24.56
N GLU A 614 30.23 26.14 25.84
CA GLU A 614 28.95 25.86 26.50
C GLU A 614 28.16 27.16 26.72
N LYS A 615 28.83 28.28 27.03
CA LYS A 615 28.19 29.59 27.14
C LYS A 615 27.57 30.00 25.78
N LYS A 616 28.31 29.82 24.66
CA LYS A 616 27.84 30.08 23.32
C LYS A 616 26.61 29.23 22.98
N GLN A 617 26.61 27.94 23.35
CA GLN A 617 25.46 27.05 23.14
C GLN A 617 24.24 27.52 23.96
N ALA A 618 24.43 27.92 25.22
CA ALA A 618 23.34 28.47 26.01
C ALA A 618 22.80 29.78 25.41
N ILE A 619 23.68 30.67 24.92
CA ILE A 619 23.29 31.88 24.18
C ILE A 619 22.45 31.54 22.94
N SER A 620 22.88 30.55 22.17
CA SER A 620 22.09 30.06 21.02
C SER A 620 20.72 29.56 21.44
N ALA A 621 20.64 28.77 22.54
CA ALA A 621 19.34 28.33 23.08
C ALA A 621 18.46 29.50 23.55
N MET A 622 19.05 30.53 24.15
CA MET A 622 18.33 31.77 24.49
C MET A 622 17.62 32.36 23.27
N GLY A 623 18.24 32.33 22.10
CA GLY A 623 17.65 32.82 20.86
C GLY A 623 16.31 32.15 20.47
N SER A 624 16.09 30.92 20.92
CA SER A 624 14.85 30.16 20.70
C SER A 624 13.73 30.44 21.72
N LEU A 625 13.99 31.20 22.79
CA LEU A 625 13.07 31.42 23.91
C LEU A 625 12.46 32.82 23.86
N PRO A 626 11.29 33.07 23.25
CA PRO A 626 10.71 34.38 23.03
C PRO A 626 10.20 35.04 24.35
N ASN A 627 11.12 35.54 25.17
CA ASN A 627 10.90 36.13 26.48
C ASN A 627 11.66 37.44 26.61
N GLU A 628 11.04 38.48 27.20
CA GLU A 628 11.66 39.81 27.37
C GLU A 628 12.89 39.76 28.31
N LYS A 629 12.90 38.90 29.33
CA LYS A 629 14.06 38.69 30.19
C LYS A 629 15.26 38.16 29.41
N VAL A 630 15.01 37.26 28.46
CA VAL A 630 16.04 36.74 27.58
C VAL A 630 16.57 37.83 26.66
N ALA A 631 15.70 38.68 26.13
CA ALA A 631 16.11 39.83 25.31
C ALA A 631 17.05 40.76 26.10
N GLY A 632 16.71 41.10 27.36
CA GLY A 632 17.56 41.87 28.24
C GLY A 632 18.93 41.24 28.45
N ARG A 633 18.97 39.94 28.78
CA ARG A 633 20.22 39.20 29.04
C ARG A 633 21.10 39.13 27.77
N LEU A 634 20.54 38.88 26.62
CA LEU A 634 21.31 38.82 25.36
C LEU A 634 21.87 40.22 24.97
N LEU A 635 21.16 41.29 25.24
CA LEU A 635 21.66 42.65 25.04
C LEU A 635 22.81 43.02 26.00
N GLU A 636 22.77 42.55 27.22
CA GLU A 636 23.88 42.68 28.18
C GLU A 636 25.13 41.91 27.68
N LEU A 637 24.96 40.65 27.31
CA LEU A 637 26.05 39.82 26.80
C LEU A 637 26.60 40.34 25.45
N ALA A 638 25.79 40.99 24.64
CA ALA A 638 26.23 41.60 23.39
C ALA A 638 27.15 42.81 23.59
N ARG A 639 27.30 43.33 24.80
CA ARG A 639 28.27 44.35 25.19
C ARG A 639 29.57 43.75 25.71
N ASP A 640 29.59 42.45 26.03
CA ASP A 640 30.76 41.68 26.43
C ASP A 640 31.67 41.41 25.25
N THR A 641 32.99 41.61 25.40
CA THR A 641 33.93 41.46 24.28
C THR A 641 34.09 40.06 23.79
N ASN A 642 33.99 39.03 24.67
CA ASN A 642 34.22 37.61 24.33
C ASN A 642 33.00 36.92 23.73
N LEU A 643 31.77 37.33 24.10
CA LEU A 643 30.52 36.69 23.67
C LEU A 643 29.64 37.57 22.77
N LYS A 644 30.17 38.73 22.39
CA LYS A 644 29.47 39.78 21.66
C LYS A 644 28.81 39.27 20.38
N THR A 645 29.52 38.51 19.59
CA THR A 645 29.03 38.04 18.30
C THR A 645 27.89 37.01 18.49
N GLU A 646 28.12 36.05 19.36
CA GLU A 646 27.14 35.00 19.66
C GLU A 646 25.87 35.54 20.29
N ALA A 647 26.02 36.45 21.24
CA ALA A 647 24.89 37.16 21.87
C ALA A 647 24.09 38.00 20.85
N GLY A 648 24.78 38.67 19.95
CA GLY A 648 24.15 39.40 18.84
C GLY A 648 23.38 38.50 17.89
N LEU A 649 23.93 37.35 17.52
CA LEU A 649 23.26 36.32 16.70
C LEU A 649 22.05 35.73 17.43
N GLY A 650 22.20 35.36 18.70
CA GLY A 650 21.09 34.88 19.52
C GLY A 650 19.98 35.89 19.69
N ALA A 651 20.33 37.19 19.86
CA ALA A 651 19.34 38.26 19.98
C ALA A 651 18.58 38.52 18.67
N VAL A 652 19.24 38.38 17.50
CA VAL A 652 18.55 38.46 16.20
C VAL A 652 17.60 37.27 15.99
N GLU A 653 18.02 36.07 16.39
CA GLU A 653 17.15 34.90 16.36
C GLU A 653 15.95 35.06 17.29
N LEU A 654 16.16 35.51 18.51
CA LEU A 654 15.10 35.86 19.45
C LEU A 654 14.13 36.89 18.88
N ALA A 655 14.64 37.99 18.32
CA ALA A 655 13.82 39.02 17.70
C ALA A 655 12.94 38.42 16.57
N THR A 656 13.50 37.49 15.77
CA THR A 656 12.76 36.80 14.72
C THR A 656 11.63 35.94 15.30
N ASN A 657 11.91 35.18 16.37
CA ASN A 657 10.90 34.36 17.04
C ASN A 657 9.82 35.19 17.71
N MET A 658 10.19 36.33 18.32
CA MET A 658 9.24 37.27 18.92
C MET A 658 8.30 37.89 17.91
N LEU A 659 8.66 38.01 16.62
CA LEU A 659 7.74 38.51 15.59
C LEU A 659 6.43 37.71 15.49
N ARG A 660 6.44 36.46 15.91
CA ARG A 660 5.26 35.58 15.88
C ARG A 660 4.32 35.78 17.05
N THR A 661 4.84 36.19 18.21
CA THR A 661 4.12 36.32 19.48
C THR A 661 3.88 37.80 19.84
N ASN A 662 4.89 38.64 19.66
CA ASN A 662 4.86 40.08 19.90
C ASN A 662 5.70 40.84 18.85
N ARG A 663 5.07 41.21 17.75
CA ARG A 663 5.75 41.82 16.59
C ARG A 663 6.49 43.11 16.93
N GLN A 664 5.92 43.91 17.83
CA GLN A 664 6.56 45.17 18.24
C GLN A 664 7.81 44.93 19.06
N ALA A 665 7.73 44.07 20.08
CA ALA A 665 8.89 43.69 20.89
C ALA A 665 10.04 43.08 20.05
N GLY A 666 9.71 42.25 19.04
CA GLY A 666 10.72 41.72 18.12
C GLY A 666 11.43 42.80 17.31
N ARG A 667 10.70 43.80 16.80
CA ARG A 667 11.28 44.94 16.08
C ARG A 667 12.12 45.83 16.99
N ASP A 668 11.62 46.12 18.21
CA ASP A 668 12.34 46.94 19.18
C ASP A 668 13.67 46.27 19.61
N LEU A 669 13.66 44.94 19.78
CA LEU A 669 14.87 44.17 20.05
C LEU A 669 15.83 44.27 18.85
N ALA A 670 15.34 44.07 17.62
CA ALA A 670 16.15 44.18 16.41
C ALA A 670 16.76 45.58 16.25
N GLN A 671 16.02 46.66 16.61
CA GLN A 671 16.55 48.03 16.61
C GLN A 671 17.70 48.20 17.61
N LYS A 672 17.51 47.73 18.87
CA LYS A 672 18.55 47.77 19.89
C LYS A 672 19.81 46.99 19.50
N ILE A 673 19.68 45.84 18.83
CA ILE A 673 20.81 45.09 18.31
C ILE A 673 21.52 45.85 17.22
N ARG A 674 20.77 46.47 16.30
CA ARG A 674 21.30 47.29 15.21
C ARG A 674 22.14 48.44 15.73
N ASP A 675 21.67 49.11 16.83
CA ASP A 675 22.35 50.24 17.45
C ASP A 675 23.65 49.84 18.14
N LEU A 676 23.81 48.57 18.59
CA LEU A 676 25.08 48.05 19.12
C LEU A 676 26.16 47.89 18.07
N ASN A 677 25.85 47.88 16.78
CA ASN A 677 26.74 47.82 15.65
C ASN A 677 27.82 46.72 15.78
N ILE A 678 27.38 45.49 16.07
CA ILE A 678 28.25 44.35 16.41
C ILE A 678 29.05 43.84 15.20
N SER A 679 28.37 43.58 14.10
CA SER A 679 28.99 43.18 12.81
C SER A 679 28.03 43.46 11.66
N ASP A 680 28.56 43.57 10.43
CA ASP A 680 27.77 43.80 9.22
C ASP A 680 26.72 42.73 8.98
N GLU A 681 27.00 41.47 9.34
CA GLU A 681 26.06 40.37 9.20
C GLU A 681 24.88 40.50 10.15
N ILE A 682 25.16 40.76 11.44
CA ILE A 682 24.14 40.94 12.46
C ILE A 682 23.29 42.15 12.14
N ASN A 683 23.93 43.25 11.73
CA ASN A 683 23.27 44.50 11.33
C ASN A 683 22.29 44.27 10.16
N ARG A 684 22.75 43.57 9.11
CA ARG A 684 21.88 43.19 7.97
C ARG A 684 20.70 42.32 8.35
N ARG A 685 20.88 41.39 9.29
CA ARG A 685 19.81 40.51 9.79
C ARG A 685 18.79 41.34 10.62
N ALA A 686 19.25 42.22 11.49
CA ALA A 686 18.40 43.13 12.25
C ALA A 686 17.62 44.09 11.35
N ASP A 687 18.25 44.70 10.33
CA ASP A 687 17.61 45.56 9.35
C ASP A 687 16.46 44.85 8.59
N ARG A 688 16.59 43.54 8.30
CA ARG A 688 15.53 42.75 7.67
C ARG A 688 14.30 42.62 8.57
N ILE A 689 14.51 42.42 9.87
CA ILE A 689 13.44 42.34 10.86
C ILE A 689 12.70 43.69 10.99
N ILE A 690 13.47 44.75 11.09
CA ILE A 690 12.93 46.14 11.24
C ILE A 690 12.09 46.50 10.02
N LYS A 691 12.59 46.25 8.81
CA LYS A 691 11.93 46.57 7.53
C LYS A 691 10.76 45.63 7.18
N GLY A 692 10.51 44.61 7.98
CA GLY A 692 9.38 43.71 7.77
C GLY A 692 9.52 42.80 6.53
N ARG A 693 10.72 42.62 5.95
CA ARG A 693 10.99 41.73 4.84
C ARG A 693 11.36 40.32 5.37
N GLY A 694 10.35 39.63 5.88
CA GLY A 694 10.47 38.18 6.15
C GLY A 694 10.52 37.40 4.84
N ARG A 695 11.25 36.26 4.80
CA ARG A 695 11.19 35.31 3.69
C ARG A 695 9.73 34.97 3.40
N ARG A 696 9.26 35.23 2.16
CA ARG A 696 8.08 34.57 1.59
C ARG A 696 8.38 33.11 1.34
#